data_b3e1d6e8ec4c7b3752be2a76da5a3ce9
#
_entry.id   b3e1d6e8ec4c7b3752be2a76da5a3ce9
#
_cell.length_a   1.000
_cell.length_b   1.000
_cell.length_c   1.000
_cell.angle_alpha   90.00
_cell.angle_beta   90.00
_cell.angle_gamma   90.00
#
_symmetry.space_group_name_H-M   'P 1'
#
loop_
_entity.id
_entity.type
_entity.pdbx_description
1 polymer ?
#
loop_
_entity_poly.entity_id
_entity_poly.type
_entity_poly.pdbx_seq_one_letter_code
_entity_poly.pdbx_strand_id
1 'polypeptide(L)'
;MRARSLFALPALAGLAVLATRLAPGPLRDGTTLLPSGWRIRPAGKSVTVGTLPLGLVTLSDGSALVSYNGHGENGLARIEPVKAEVVWRAPLPSAWLGLARSGRDWRDTVWASGGSTNRLYRFTWQGGATWTVDSVALADSGAKVFLAGITLLPRKGWVAVAGNLSDSVYFVDAGSLERRAAVAVGHHPYTAVADSSHVYVSNWGDSTVSVVDVSDRPTVQPSIYVGPHPSALALSGSELFAALAGANGVARVNLATGEVREQLTVALAPHAPVGSDPNALALSPDRRTLYVAMAGNNAVAVVRIGAREMRVAGLIPVGWYPTAVAAAADGRTLFVANGKGNGSGANADGKYIADVVTGSVSVVPVPDAPTLARYTQQVYALSPFSNARLRPPVRPSDRPAGLKHVVYIIRENRTYDQVFGDEARGNGDPGLAIFNDSVTPNAHEIARRWVLFDNFYVNGEVSANGHEWTDRAFAGDYNEKIWPQIYSDRREWDLNSDEDLVNPHGTYIWDAAVRKGLWVVNFGEKTESDEHDSSTAEPGRTNIASLRGITAKNFPGFVLTISDTTRARLFADSVGSWDAQGKFPDLVLMWLPRDHTYGRRGNHPSPRAMVADNDLGLGQIVERLSRSPAWPSLAVFVLEDDAQNGPDHVDAHRSVLLVASPYARRGIVDSTFYTTASVLLTIEQILGLGPLSQYDAAAAPLWNAFSRRPDSTSFTHVPSVWPLGELNPRAFRSTIPEADLTEADAADEVVLNREIWESVRPHERVPAARRAILRGR
;
A
#
# COMPACT_ATOMS: atom_id res chain seq x y z
N MET A 1 -25.13 76.74 23.87
CA MET A 1 -24.75 75.97 22.68
C MET A 1 -23.80 74.88 23.10
N ARG A 2 -24.27 73.64 23.20
CA ARG A 2 -23.45 72.44 23.57
C ARG A 2 -23.24 71.62 22.33
N ALA A 3 -22.00 71.43 21.93
CA ALA A 3 -21.57 70.57 20.84
C ALA A 3 -21.62 69.09 21.33
N ARG A 4 -22.30 68.23 20.61
CA ARG A 4 -22.29 66.77 20.81
C ARG A 4 -21.24 66.15 19.92
N SER A 5 -20.21 65.57 20.52
CA SER A 5 -19.21 64.74 19.85
C SER A 5 -19.77 63.37 19.57
N LEU A 6 -19.88 62.96 18.31
CA LEU A 6 -20.14 61.60 17.88
C LEU A 6 -18.82 60.84 17.87
N PHE A 7 -18.69 59.83 18.72
CA PHE A 7 -17.63 58.80 18.61
C PHE A 7 -18.09 57.76 17.60
N ALA A 8 -17.38 57.66 16.49
CA ALA A 8 -17.50 56.53 15.56
C ALA A 8 -16.62 55.41 16.07
N LEU A 9 -17.17 54.24 16.40
CA LEU A 9 -16.48 53.02 16.63
C LEU A 9 -16.01 52.42 15.27
N PRO A 10 -14.74 52.01 15.10
CA PRO A 10 -14.35 51.24 13.94
C PRO A 10 -14.88 49.83 14.07
N ALA A 11 -15.64 49.37 13.08
CA ALA A 11 -16.01 48.00 12.90
C ALA A 11 -14.77 47.19 12.53
N LEU A 12 -14.26 46.41 13.45
CA LEU A 12 -13.27 45.34 13.16
C LEU A 12 -13.98 44.26 12.34
N ALA A 13 -13.84 44.31 11.03
CA ALA A 13 -14.12 43.20 10.14
C ALA A 13 -13.05 42.14 10.40
N GLY A 14 -13.39 41.13 11.20
CA GLY A 14 -12.59 39.95 11.36
C GLY A 14 -12.50 39.21 10.00
N LEU A 15 -11.35 39.28 9.34
CA LEU A 15 -11.04 38.31 8.28
C LEU A 15 -10.98 36.91 8.91
N ALA A 16 -12.09 36.16 8.82
CA ALA A 16 -12.05 34.72 8.98
C ALA A 16 -11.19 34.18 7.83
N VAL A 17 -9.93 33.86 8.11
CA VAL A 17 -9.12 33.03 7.23
C VAL A 17 -9.82 31.66 7.24
N LEU A 18 -10.61 31.40 6.20
CA LEU A 18 -11.12 30.07 5.90
C LEU A 18 -9.91 29.18 5.67
N ALA A 19 -9.51 28.43 6.68
CA ALA A 19 -8.56 27.35 6.52
C ALA A 19 -9.12 26.38 5.48
N THR A 20 -8.56 26.36 4.28
CA THR A 20 -8.95 25.41 3.26
C THR A 20 -8.63 24.02 3.81
N ARG A 21 -9.65 23.17 3.95
CA ARG A 21 -9.47 21.75 4.31
C ARG A 21 -8.50 21.13 3.31
N LEU A 22 -7.44 20.51 3.82
CA LEU A 22 -6.53 19.71 3.01
C LEU A 22 -7.23 18.38 2.71
N ALA A 23 -7.30 18.01 1.43
CA ALA A 23 -7.79 16.71 0.97
C ALA A 23 -6.83 16.19 -0.12
N PRO A 24 -6.72 14.86 -0.33
CA PRO A 24 -5.94 14.30 -1.43
C PRO A 24 -6.37 14.87 -2.78
N GLY A 25 -5.43 14.89 -3.73
CA GLY A 25 -5.65 15.43 -5.07
C GLY A 25 -4.87 16.71 -5.37
N PRO A 26 -5.11 17.34 -6.54
CA PRO A 26 -4.40 18.51 -6.98
C PRO A 26 -4.63 19.75 -6.09
N LEU A 27 -3.56 20.38 -5.66
CA LEU A 27 -3.58 21.60 -4.84
C LEU A 27 -3.35 22.86 -5.70
N ARG A 28 -3.74 24.03 -5.15
CA ARG A 28 -3.61 25.33 -5.84
C ARG A 28 -2.17 25.72 -6.16
N ASP A 29 -1.19 25.21 -5.42
CA ASP A 29 0.24 25.46 -5.63
C ASP A 29 0.86 24.59 -6.74
N GLY A 30 0.03 23.78 -7.42
CA GLY A 30 0.43 22.88 -8.50
C GLY A 30 1.09 21.60 -8.01
N THR A 31 1.00 21.29 -6.71
CA THR A 31 1.34 19.97 -6.15
C THR A 31 0.11 19.09 -6.08
N THR A 32 0.29 17.79 -5.93
CA THR A 32 -0.77 16.84 -5.59
C THR A 32 -0.51 16.30 -4.18
N LEU A 33 -1.51 16.35 -3.31
CA LEU A 33 -1.48 15.71 -2.00
C LEU A 33 -1.91 14.24 -2.18
N LEU A 34 -1.12 13.33 -1.64
CA LEU A 34 -1.42 11.90 -1.63
C LEU A 34 -2.19 11.51 -0.35
N PRO A 35 -2.95 10.40 -0.36
CA PRO A 35 -3.61 9.88 0.85
C PRO A 35 -2.65 9.67 2.02
N SER A 36 -1.38 9.34 1.74
CA SER A 36 -0.32 9.20 2.75
C SER A 36 0.16 10.52 3.40
N GLY A 37 -0.36 11.66 2.98
CA GLY A 37 0.09 12.98 3.43
C GLY A 37 1.35 13.51 2.73
N TRP A 38 1.94 12.72 1.84
CA TRP A 38 3.05 13.15 1.00
C TRP A 38 2.55 14.03 -0.15
N ARG A 39 3.42 14.88 -0.68
CA ARG A 39 3.09 15.70 -1.85
C ARG A 39 4.03 15.40 -2.99
N ILE A 40 3.47 15.41 -4.19
CA ILE A 40 4.24 15.21 -5.42
C ILE A 40 4.07 16.43 -6.37
N ARG A 41 5.11 16.65 -7.14
CA ARG A 41 5.12 17.52 -8.34
C ARG A 41 6.17 16.91 -9.27
N PRO A 42 5.78 15.98 -10.15
CA PRO A 42 6.71 15.31 -11.05
C PRO A 42 7.49 16.27 -11.94
N ALA A 43 8.77 15.96 -12.14
CA ALA A 43 9.59 16.63 -13.15
C ALA A 43 9.23 16.15 -14.55
N GLY A 44 9.44 17.01 -15.55
CA GLY A 44 9.18 16.69 -16.95
C GLY A 44 7.70 16.64 -17.30
N LYS A 45 7.34 15.68 -18.18
CA LYS A 45 5.95 15.45 -18.61
C LYS A 45 5.48 14.09 -18.10
N SER A 46 4.22 13.98 -17.71
CA SER A 46 3.60 12.75 -17.25
C SER A 46 2.64 12.20 -18.30
N VAL A 47 2.75 10.90 -18.60
CA VAL A 47 1.92 10.17 -19.58
C VAL A 47 1.19 9.06 -18.86
N THR A 48 -0.15 9.09 -18.85
CA THR A 48 -0.96 7.99 -18.32
C THR A 48 -0.85 6.76 -19.24
N VAL A 49 -0.58 5.59 -18.67
CA VAL A 49 -0.33 4.37 -19.47
C VAL A 49 -1.32 3.23 -19.19
N GLY A 50 -1.65 2.98 -17.97
CA GLY A 50 -2.51 1.89 -17.50
C GLY A 50 -2.29 1.72 -16.01
N THR A 51 -2.86 0.72 -15.38
CA THR A 51 -2.67 0.45 -13.97
C THR A 51 -1.36 -0.30 -13.74
N LEU A 52 -0.65 0.03 -12.68
CA LEU A 52 0.62 -0.57 -12.23
C LEU A 52 1.64 -0.78 -13.36
N PRO A 53 2.21 0.27 -13.99
CA PRO A 53 3.36 0.11 -14.88
C PRO A 53 4.58 -0.39 -14.07
N LEU A 54 5.31 -1.40 -14.60
CA LEU A 54 6.34 -2.14 -13.87
C LEU A 54 7.70 -2.21 -14.55
N GLY A 55 7.73 -2.49 -15.85
CA GLY A 55 8.97 -2.63 -16.62
C GLY A 55 9.14 -1.50 -17.62
N LEU A 56 10.40 -1.10 -17.87
CA LEU A 56 10.76 -0.09 -18.87
C LEU A 56 11.97 -0.52 -19.69
N VAL A 57 11.91 -0.33 -21.00
CA VAL A 57 13.06 -0.47 -21.90
C VAL A 57 13.03 0.64 -22.96
N THR A 58 14.18 1.22 -23.26
CA THR A 58 14.30 2.25 -24.31
C THR A 58 14.55 1.59 -25.67
N LEU A 59 13.93 2.13 -26.72
CA LEU A 59 14.06 1.66 -28.09
C LEU A 59 15.14 2.43 -28.84
N SER A 60 15.54 1.94 -30.04
CA SER A 60 16.59 2.53 -30.85
C SER A 60 16.26 3.93 -31.38
N ASP A 61 14.97 4.25 -31.52
CA ASP A 61 14.48 5.56 -31.94
C ASP A 61 14.31 6.59 -30.81
N GLY A 62 14.72 6.21 -29.58
CA GLY A 62 14.62 7.07 -28.40
C GLY A 62 13.27 7.01 -27.68
N SER A 63 12.28 6.29 -28.20
CA SER A 63 11.04 5.99 -27.48
C SER A 63 11.25 4.93 -26.39
N ALA A 64 10.25 4.71 -25.53
CA ALA A 64 10.29 3.68 -24.51
C ALA A 64 9.08 2.74 -24.61
N LEU A 65 9.28 1.46 -24.29
CA LEU A 65 8.22 0.51 -23.99
C LEU A 65 8.09 0.36 -22.49
N VAL A 66 6.84 0.36 -22.02
CA VAL A 66 6.47 0.10 -20.63
C VAL A 66 5.51 -1.08 -20.57
N SER A 67 5.73 -2.02 -19.64
CA SER A 67 4.73 -3.01 -19.28
C SER A 67 3.82 -2.46 -18.18
N TYR A 68 2.53 -2.77 -18.22
CA TYR A 68 1.57 -2.46 -17.18
C TYR A 68 0.73 -3.70 -16.87
N ASN A 69 0.53 -3.97 -15.58
CA ASN A 69 -0.09 -5.21 -15.11
C ASN A 69 -0.79 -5.01 -13.76
N GLY A 70 -1.70 -4.06 -13.71
CA GLY A 70 -2.56 -3.84 -12.57
C GLY A 70 -3.89 -4.60 -12.71
N HIS A 71 -4.92 -4.10 -12.06
CA HIS A 71 -6.29 -4.59 -12.28
C HIS A 71 -6.78 -4.21 -13.69
N GLY A 72 -7.58 -5.04 -14.32
CA GLY A 72 -8.17 -4.76 -15.64
C GLY A 72 -7.22 -5.00 -16.81
N GLU A 73 -7.02 -3.97 -17.67
CA GLU A 73 -6.20 -4.10 -18.87
C GLU A 73 -4.71 -4.23 -18.56
N ASN A 74 -4.06 -5.20 -19.22
CA ASN A 74 -2.64 -5.47 -19.11
C ASN A 74 -1.98 -5.46 -20.48
N GLY A 75 -0.68 -5.21 -20.52
CA GLY A 75 0.04 -5.22 -21.78
C GLY A 75 1.27 -4.35 -21.84
N LEU A 76 1.60 -3.94 -23.05
CA LEU A 76 2.71 -3.03 -23.34
C LEU A 76 2.18 -1.74 -23.96
N ALA A 77 2.81 -0.61 -23.60
CA ALA A 77 2.59 0.69 -24.22
C ALA A 77 3.91 1.30 -24.70
N ARG A 78 3.92 1.91 -25.90
CA ARG A 78 5.07 2.66 -26.42
C ARG A 78 4.84 4.14 -26.24
N ILE A 79 5.85 4.82 -25.69
CA ILE A 79 5.83 6.25 -25.36
C ILE A 79 6.79 6.99 -26.26
N GLU A 80 6.28 7.98 -26.96
CA GLU A 80 7.05 8.93 -27.75
C GLU A 80 7.49 10.09 -26.84
N PRO A 81 8.83 10.35 -26.68
CA PRO A 81 9.30 11.27 -25.64
C PRO A 81 9.06 12.76 -25.93
N VAL A 82 9.04 13.19 -27.20
CA VAL A 82 8.94 14.63 -27.55
C VAL A 82 7.54 15.15 -27.24
N LYS A 83 6.52 14.46 -27.73
CA LYS A 83 5.11 14.79 -27.45
C LYS A 83 4.69 14.35 -26.06
N ALA A 84 5.35 13.31 -25.52
CA ALA A 84 4.99 12.60 -24.30
C ALA A 84 3.57 12.02 -24.41
N GLU A 85 3.39 11.11 -25.35
CA GLU A 85 2.13 10.43 -25.59
C GLU A 85 2.35 8.94 -25.85
N VAL A 86 1.30 8.13 -25.59
CA VAL A 86 1.27 6.73 -25.96
C VAL A 86 0.93 6.64 -27.45
N VAL A 87 1.85 6.09 -28.24
CA VAL A 87 1.71 5.97 -29.70
C VAL A 87 1.36 4.55 -30.17
N TRP A 88 1.41 3.57 -29.27
CA TRP A 88 1.08 2.17 -29.55
C TRP A 88 0.79 1.40 -28.27
N ARG A 89 -0.10 0.40 -28.37
CA ARG A 89 -0.43 -0.54 -27.30
C ARG A 89 -0.52 -1.96 -27.84
N ALA A 90 -0.12 -2.93 -27.02
CA ALA A 90 -0.38 -4.35 -27.21
C ALA A 90 -1.01 -4.93 -25.95
N PRO A 91 -2.30 -5.30 -25.98
CA PRO A 91 -2.91 -5.98 -24.85
C PRO A 91 -2.33 -7.38 -24.71
N LEU A 92 -2.11 -7.80 -23.46
CA LEU A 92 -1.65 -9.13 -23.07
C LEU A 92 -2.54 -9.66 -21.94
N PRO A 93 -2.74 -10.98 -21.82
CA PRO A 93 -3.48 -11.53 -20.67
C PRO A 93 -2.81 -11.20 -19.33
N SER A 94 -1.47 -11.15 -19.30
CA SER A 94 -0.66 -10.69 -18.19
C SER A 94 0.70 -10.22 -18.73
N ALA A 95 1.28 -9.20 -18.13
CA ALA A 95 2.62 -8.71 -18.38
C ALA A 95 3.28 -8.37 -17.05
N TRP A 96 4.57 -8.66 -16.88
CA TRP A 96 5.26 -8.35 -15.64
C TRP A 96 6.43 -7.38 -15.88
N LEU A 97 7.34 -7.24 -14.94
CA LEU A 97 8.43 -6.27 -15.02
C LEU A 97 9.51 -6.60 -16.08
N GLY A 98 9.60 -7.88 -16.49
CA GLY A 98 10.67 -8.33 -17.36
C GLY A 98 10.53 -7.79 -18.77
N LEU A 99 11.38 -6.82 -19.14
CA LEU A 99 11.54 -6.32 -20.49
C LEU A 99 13.02 -6.32 -20.83
N ALA A 100 13.38 -6.86 -22.00
CA ALA A 100 14.74 -6.80 -22.53
C ALA A 100 14.71 -6.50 -24.04
N ARG A 101 15.65 -5.70 -24.52
CA ARG A 101 15.73 -5.32 -25.92
C ARG A 101 17.02 -5.83 -26.58
N SER A 102 16.89 -6.43 -27.74
CA SER A 102 17.99 -6.67 -28.68
C SER A 102 17.70 -5.95 -29.99
N GLY A 103 18.73 -5.67 -30.74
CA GLY A 103 18.62 -5.10 -32.08
C GLY A 103 19.69 -4.08 -32.36
N ARG A 104 20.07 -4.02 -33.66
CA ARG A 104 20.89 -2.98 -34.24
C ARG A 104 20.10 -2.41 -35.42
N ASP A 105 20.35 -1.19 -35.80
CA ASP A 105 19.90 -0.61 -37.06
C ASP A 105 18.38 -0.65 -37.27
N TRP A 106 17.58 0.03 -36.37
CA TRP A 106 16.14 0.30 -36.52
C TRP A 106 15.19 -0.87 -36.25
N ARG A 107 15.68 -2.09 -36.07
CA ARG A 107 14.85 -3.27 -35.82
C ARG A 107 15.00 -3.72 -34.37
N ASP A 108 14.20 -3.12 -33.51
CA ASP A 108 14.15 -3.58 -32.11
C ASP A 108 13.36 -4.89 -32.02
N THR A 109 13.94 -5.86 -31.31
CA THR A 109 13.23 -7.01 -30.80
C THR A 109 13.15 -6.87 -29.30
N VAL A 110 11.94 -6.88 -28.74
CA VAL A 110 11.67 -6.77 -27.30
C VAL A 110 11.11 -8.07 -26.77
N TRP A 111 11.68 -8.53 -25.72
CA TRP A 111 11.22 -9.66 -24.93
C TRP A 111 10.44 -9.17 -23.75
N ALA A 112 9.29 -9.80 -23.46
CA ALA A 112 8.42 -9.45 -22.33
C ALA A 112 8.00 -10.69 -21.57
N SER A 113 8.08 -10.64 -20.24
CA SER A 113 7.57 -11.69 -19.36
C SER A 113 6.07 -11.57 -19.18
N GLY A 114 5.38 -12.69 -19.31
CA GLY A 114 3.92 -12.79 -19.20
C GLY A 114 3.43 -13.13 -17.80
N GLY A 115 4.23 -12.92 -16.74
CA GLY A 115 3.80 -13.16 -15.38
C GLY A 115 3.10 -14.50 -15.19
N SER A 116 1.85 -14.47 -14.75
CA SER A 116 0.99 -15.63 -14.47
C SER A 116 0.71 -16.53 -15.69
N THR A 117 0.87 -16.04 -16.92
CA THR A 117 0.67 -16.88 -18.11
C THR A 117 1.80 -17.86 -18.38
N ASN A 118 2.91 -17.79 -17.62
CA ASN A 118 4.12 -18.57 -17.84
C ASN A 118 4.68 -18.48 -19.27
N ARG A 119 4.34 -17.39 -20.01
CA ARG A 119 4.76 -17.18 -21.39
C ARG A 119 5.84 -16.13 -21.49
N LEU A 120 6.83 -16.40 -22.34
CA LEU A 120 7.79 -15.42 -22.81
C LEU A 120 7.31 -14.93 -24.18
N TYR A 121 7.09 -13.62 -24.31
CA TYR A 121 6.70 -12.97 -25.56
C TYR A 121 7.90 -12.35 -26.24
N ARG A 122 7.91 -12.40 -27.59
CA ARG A 122 8.90 -11.75 -28.44
C ARG A 122 8.18 -10.82 -29.41
N PHE A 123 8.42 -9.54 -29.28
CA PHE A 123 7.89 -8.48 -30.14
C PHE A 123 9.00 -8.02 -31.09
N THR A 124 8.80 -8.13 -32.40
CA THR A 124 9.77 -7.67 -33.39
C THR A 124 9.19 -6.49 -34.14
N TRP A 125 9.83 -5.34 -34.06
CA TRP A 125 9.37 -4.11 -34.73
C TRP A 125 9.60 -4.18 -36.23
N GLN A 126 8.56 -3.92 -37.00
CA GLN A 126 8.57 -3.93 -38.47
C GLN A 126 8.61 -2.52 -39.08
N GLY A 127 8.59 -1.48 -38.23
CA GLY A 127 8.52 -0.06 -38.61
C GLY A 127 7.16 0.56 -38.30
N GLY A 128 7.15 1.86 -38.07
CA GLY A 128 5.92 2.60 -37.69
C GLY A 128 5.27 2.05 -36.43
N ALA A 129 4.00 1.70 -36.53
CA ALA A 129 3.24 1.07 -35.44
C ALA A 129 3.13 -0.45 -35.55
N THR A 130 3.85 -1.07 -36.51
CA THR A 130 3.70 -2.50 -36.83
C THR A 130 4.70 -3.35 -36.05
N TRP A 131 4.19 -4.35 -35.34
CA TRP A 131 4.94 -5.34 -34.57
C TRP A 131 4.47 -6.75 -34.93
N THR A 132 5.39 -7.69 -35.04
CA THR A 132 5.04 -9.12 -35.02
C THR A 132 5.27 -9.65 -33.60
N VAL A 133 4.40 -10.60 -33.19
CA VAL A 133 4.43 -11.16 -31.84
C VAL A 133 4.51 -12.67 -31.92
N ASP A 134 5.55 -13.24 -31.33
CA ASP A 134 5.68 -14.67 -31.08
C ASP A 134 5.69 -14.91 -29.58
N SER A 135 5.40 -16.13 -29.14
CA SER A 135 5.52 -16.49 -27.73
C SER A 135 5.76 -17.98 -27.52
N VAL A 136 6.35 -18.31 -26.40
CA VAL A 136 6.55 -19.69 -25.94
C VAL A 136 6.11 -19.81 -24.48
N ALA A 137 5.40 -20.91 -24.16
CA ALA A 137 5.14 -21.28 -22.78
C ALA A 137 6.38 -21.97 -22.20
N LEU A 138 6.86 -21.51 -21.03
CA LEU A 138 7.99 -22.10 -20.33
C LEU A 138 7.57 -23.17 -19.32
N ALA A 139 6.29 -23.22 -19.00
CA ALA A 139 5.65 -24.23 -18.17
C ALA A 139 4.18 -24.38 -18.57
N ASP A 140 3.54 -25.45 -18.10
CA ASP A 140 2.14 -25.70 -18.34
C ASP A 140 1.24 -24.63 -17.69
N SER A 141 0.04 -24.47 -18.24
CA SER A 141 -1.00 -23.63 -17.65
C SER A 141 -1.36 -24.20 -16.27
N GLY A 142 -1.32 -23.37 -15.25
CA GLY A 142 -1.54 -23.78 -13.86
C GLY A 142 -0.28 -24.16 -13.08
N ALA A 143 0.89 -24.28 -13.73
CA ALA A 143 2.15 -24.40 -13.02
C ALA A 143 2.50 -23.07 -12.33
N LYS A 144 2.90 -23.13 -11.06
CA LYS A 144 3.31 -21.97 -10.26
C LYS A 144 4.73 -21.52 -10.65
N VAL A 145 4.88 -20.82 -11.77
CA VAL A 145 6.18 -20.30 -12.23
C VAL A 145 6.27 -18.79 -12.13
N PHE A 146 5.31 -18.07 -12.63
CA PHE A 146 5.21 -16.61 -12.63
C PHE A 146 6.49 -15.92 -13.17
N LEU A 147 6.55 -15.72 -14.49
CA LEU A 147 7.74 -15.17 -15.16
C LEU A 147 7.99 -13.71 -14.78
N ALA A 148 9.21 -13.39 -14.35
CA ALA A 148 9.63 -12.08 -13.86
C ALA A 148 10.73 -11.47 -14.75
N GLY A 149 11.86 -11.11 -14.20
CA GLY A 149 12.95 -10.43 -14.89
C GLY A 149 13.54 -11.18 -16.07
N ILE A 150 14.00 -10.44 -17.09
CA ILE A 150 14.57 -10.98 -18.32
C ILE A 150 15.94 -10.36 -18.56
N THR A 151 16.91 -11.18 -19.00
CA THR A 151 18.16 -10.70 -19.57
C THR A 151 18.53 -11.44 -20.85
N LEU A 152 19.31 -10.80 -21.71
CA LEU A 152 19.78 -11.38 -22.96
C LEU A 152 21.23 -11.83 -22.82
N LEU A 153 21.54 -12.94 -23.49
CA LEU A 153 22.87 -13.51 -23.62
C LEU A 153 23.26 -13.49 -25.11
N PRO A 154 23.67 -12.32 -25.67
CA PRO A 154 23.83 -12.17 -27.12
C PRO A 154 24.87 -13.12 -27.72
N ARG A 155 25.94 -13.45 -26.98
CA ARG A 155 26.99 -14.40 -27.47
C ARG A 155 26.49 -15.83 -27.58
N LYS A 156 25.52 -16.22 -26.77
CA LYS A 156 24.85 -17.53 -26.78
C LYS A 156 23.62 -17.57 -27.69
N GLY A 157 23.06 -16.40 -28.04
CA GLY A 157 21.76 -16.30 -28.68
C GLY A 157 20.62 -16.76 -27.76
N TRP A 158 20.76 -16.55 -26.45
CA TRP A 158 19.79 -16.99 -25.45
C TRP A 158 19.12 -15.82 -24.72
N VAL A 159 17.97 -16.13 -24.16
CA VAL A 159 17.22 -15.29 -23.22
C VAL A 159 17.16 -16.02 -21.89
N ALA A 160 17.52 -15.37 -20.80
CA ALA A 160 17.32 -15.90 -19.46
C ALA A 160 16.13 -15.19 -18.81
N VAL A 161 15.25 -15.96 -18.18
CA VAL A 161 13.97 -15.49 -17.58
C VAL A 161 13.85 -16.05 -16.18
N ALA A 162 13.67 -15.18 -15.19
CA ALA A 162 13.38 -15.57 -13.82
C ALA A 162 11.95 -16.11 -13.69
N GLY A 163 11.78 -17.25 -13.00
CA GLY A 163 10.49 -17.80 -12.60
C GLY A 163 10.29 -17.58 -11.10
N ASN A 164 9.57 -16.56 -10.75
CA ASN A 164 9.47 -16.02 -9.39
C ASN A 164 8.91 -17.02 -8.37
N LEU A 165 7.92 -17.82 -8.76
CA LEU A 165 7.29 -18.81 -7.87
C LEU A 165 7.89 -20.23 -8.02
N SER A 166 8.83 -20.41 -8.93
CA SER A 166 9.48 -21.71 -9.16
C SER A 166 10.93 -21.75 -8.71
N ASP A 167 11.42 -20.67 -8.09
CA ASP A 167 12.82 -20.52 -7.64
C ASP A 167 13.85 -20.97 -8.71
N SER A 168 13.56 -20.58 -9.97
CA SER A 168 14.32 -21.06 -11.11
C SER A 168 14.60 -19.97 -12.14
N VAL A 169 15.64 -20.17 -12.94
CA VAL A 169 15.91 -19.38 -14.16
C VAL A 169 15.82 -20.29 -15.38
N TYR A 170 15.02 -19.86 -16.34
CA TYR A 170 14.80 -20.53 -17.60
C TYR A 170 15.67 -19.92 -18.68
N PHE A 171 16.34 -20.77 -19.48
CA PHE A 171 17.13 -20.36 -20.63
C PHE A 171 16.40 -20.77 -21.91
N VAL A 172 16.20 -19.83 -22.82
CA VAL A 172 15.46 -19.98 -24.07
C VAL A 172 16.32 -19.53 -25.23
N ASP A 173 16.32 -20.29 -26.31
CA ASP A 173 16.96 -19.89 -27.56
C ASP A 173 16.21 -18.71 -28.19
N ALA A 174 16.91 -17.62 -28.44
CA ALA A 174 16.29 -16.37 -28.91
C ALA A 174 15.75 -16.47 -30.35
N GLY A 175 16.28 -17.41 -31.17
CA GLY A 175 15.82 -17.64 -32.54
C GLY A 175 14.64 -18.60 -32.60
N SER A 176 14.79 -19.81 -32.07
CA SER A 176 13.79 -20.89 -32.17
C SER A 176 12.71 -20.82 -31.08
N LEU A 177 12.90 -20.07 -30.00
CA LEU A 177 12.04 -20.04 -28.80
C LEU A 177 12.02 -21.38 -28.03
N GLU A 178 12.95 -22.29 -28.28
CA GLU A 178 13.06 -23.54 -27.53
C GLU A 178 13.68 -23.33 -26.15
N ARG A 179 13.10 -23.95 -25.13
CA ARG A 179 13.70 -23.99 -23.80
C ARG A 179 14.94 -24.87 -23.82
N ARG A 180 16.11 -24.31 -23.50
CA ARG A 180 17.41 -24.98 -23.47
C ARG A 180 17.71 -25.58 -22.12
N ALA A 181 17.40 -24.88 -21.03
CA ALA A 181 17.67 -25.32 -19.67
C ALA A 181 16.72 -24.62 -18.67
N ALA A 182 16.66 -25.17 -17.47
CA ALA A 182 16.19 -24.49 -16.26
C ALA A 182 17.13 -24.88 -15.12
N VAL A 183 17.47 -23.93 -14.25
CA VAL A 183 18.34 -24.15 -13.09
C VAL A 183 17.68 -23.52 -11.85
N ALA A 184 17.74 -24.22 -10.71
CA ALA A 184 17.28 -23.70 -9.45
C ALA A 184 18.21 -22.57 -8.97
N VAL A 185 17.62 -21.52 -8.38
CA VAL A 185 18.30 -20.35 -7.80
C VAL A 185 17.78 -20.10 -6.39
N GLY A 186 17.99 -18.92 -5.82
CA GLY A 186 17.41 -18.57 -4.53
C GLY A 186 15.91 -18.26 -4.63
N HIS A 187 15.31 -17.90 -3.48
CA HIS A 187 13.89 -17.78 -3.31
C HIS A 187 13.31 -16.52 -3.95
N HIS A 188 12.17 -16.63 -4.62
CA HIS A 188 11.48 -15.57 -5.36
C HIS A 188 12.42 -14.78 -6.32
N PRO A 189 13.07 -15.42 -7.31
CA PRO A 189 13.94 -14.72 -8.25
C PRO A 189 13.18 -13.63 -8.99
N TYR A 190 13.74 -12.40 -9.02
CA TYR A 190 12.99 -11.21 -9.42
C TYR A 190 13.54 -10.55 -10.68
N THR A 191 14.79 -10.05 -10.67
CA THR A 191 15.42 -9.50 -11.87
C THR A 191 16.67 -10.30 -12.24
N ALA A 192 17.06 -10.20 -13.52
CA ALA A 192 18.26 -10.84 -14.03
C ALA A 192 19.08 -9.85 -14.87
N VAL A 193 20.41 -9.90 -14.72
CA VAL A 193 21.37 -9.21 -15.61
C VAL A 193 22.47 -10.18 -16.00
N ALA A 194 23.14 -9.95 -17.12
CA ALA A 194 24.17 -10.87 -17.61
C ALA A 194 25.43 -10.16 -18.11
N ASP A 195 26.55 -10.78 -17.90
CA ASP A 195 27.80 -10.51 -18.64
C ASP A 195 28.02 -11.55 -19.76
N SER A 196 29.25 -11.75 -20.18
CA SER A 196 29.57 -12.70 -21.27
C SER A 196 29.48 -14.17 -20.87
N SER A 197 29.55 -14.49 -19.58
CA SER A 197 29.71 -15.83 -19.01
C SER A 197 28.79 -16.15 -17.83
N HIS A 198 28.18 -15.15 -17.24
CA HIS A 198 27.32 -15.34 -16.07
C HIS A 198 25.97 -14.62 -16.23
N VAL A 199 24.96 -15.18 -15.58
CA VAL A 199 23.68 -14.53 -15.26
C VAL A 199 23.61 -14.31 -13.76
N TYR A 200 23.32 -13.08 -13.34
CA TYR A 200 23.11 -12.69 -11.96
C TYR A 200 21.63 -12.47 -11.74
N VAL A 201 21.05 -13.10 -10.72
CA VAL A 201 19.62 -13.09 -10.45
C VAL A 201 19.38 -12.64 -9.01
N SER A 202 18.63 -11.59 -8.82
CA SER A 202 18.21 -11.17 -7.47
C SER A 202 17.16 -12.14 -6.92
N ASN A 203 17.37 -12.60 -5.71
CA ASN A 203 16.44 -13.45 -4.98
C ASN A 203 15.65 -12.58 -4.01
N TRP A 204 14.46 -12.14 -4.44
CA TRP A 204 13.66 -11.16 -3.71
C TRP A 204 13.20 -11.70 -2.35
N GLY A 205 12.92 -13.03 -2.27
CA GLY A 205 12.51 -13.72 -1.05
C GLY A 205 13.62 -13.96 -0.03
N ASP A 206 14.87 -13.61 -0.35
CA ASP A 206 15.99 -13.74 0.58
C ASP A 206 16.92 -12.52 0.53
N SER A 207 18.17 -12.67 0.89
CA SER A 207 19.17 -11.58 0.94
C SER A 207 20.30 -11.76 -0.05
N THR A 208 20.10 -12.54 -1.14
CA THR A 208 21.19 -12.96 -2.00
C THR A 208 20.96 -12.63 -3.49
N VAL A 209 22.03 -12.67 -4.24
CA VAL A 209 22.04 -12.71 -5.71
C VAL A 209 22.64 -14.06 -6.14
N SER A 210 21.86 -14.84 -6.87
CA SER A 210 22.35 -16.10 -7.47
C SER A 210 23.26 -15.80 -8.66
N VAL A 211 24.33 -16.58 -8.79
CA VAL A 211 25.28 -16.52 -9.91
C VAL A 211 25.17 -17.81 -10.72
N VAL A 212 24.85 -17.69 -12.01
CA VAL A 212 24.72 -18.83 -12.92
C VAL A 212 25.79 -18.71 -13.99
N ASP A 213 26.77 -19.62 -13.98
CA ASP A 213 27.75 -19.74 -15.05
C ASP A 213 27.09 -20.35 -16.31
N VAL A 214 27.22 -19.65 -17.42
CA VAL A 214 26.65 -20.05 -18.72
C VAL A 214 27.75 -20.29 -19.77
N SER A 215 29.01 -20.49 -19.36
CA SER A 215 30.13 -20.71 -20.28
C SER A 215 29.93 -21.97 -21.13
N ASP A 216 29.44 -23.04 -20.51
CA ASP A 216 29.05 -24.29 -21.16
C ASP A 216 27.58 -24.59 -20.91
N ARG A 217 27.23 -25.48 -19.99
CA ARG A 217 25.88 -25.71 -19.49
C ARG A 217 25.63 -24.79 -18.32
N PRO A 218 24.39 -24.21 -18.22
CA PRO A 218 24.06 -23.38 -17.08
C PRO A 218 24.23 -24.13 -15.73
N THR A 219 25.11 -23.60 -14.88
CA THR A 219 25.40 -24.15 -13.53
C THR A 219 25.41 -23.07 -12.48
N VAL A 220 24.77 -23.33 -11.34
CA VAL A 220 24.71 -22.38 -10.24
C VAL A 220 26.04 -22.39 -9.49
N GLN A 221 26.55 -21.20 -9.23
CA GLN A 221 27.70 -20.92 -8.39
C GLN A 221 27.26 -20.47 -7.01
N PRO A 222 28.13 -20.34 -6.00
CA PRO A 222 27.77 -19.76 -4.71
C PRO A 222 27.14 -18.39 -4.86
N SER A 223 26.01 -18.19 -4.18
CA SER A 223 25.29 -16.93 -4.18
C SER A 223 26.03 -15.84 -3.41
N ILE A 224 25.81 -14.58 -3.81
CA ILE A 224 26.41 -13.40 -3.18
C ILE A 224 25.38 -12.82 -2.19
N TYR A 225 25.74 -12.72 -0.90
CA TYR A 225 24.94 -12.01 0.07
C TYR A 225 25.03 -10.50 -0.17
N VAL A 226 23.89 -9.81 -0.33
CA VAL A 226 23.83 -8.37 -0.63
C VAL A 226 23.01 -7.55 0.36
N GLY A 227 22.13 -8.17 1.12
CA GLY A 227 21.19 -7.54 2.05
C GLY A 227 19.73 -7.82 1.69
N PRO A 228 18.77 -7.42 2.56
CA PRO A 228 17.40 -7.91 2.51
C PRO A 228 16.65 -7.50 1.23
N HIS A 229 15.93 -8.46 0.66
CA HIS A 229 15.01 -8.32 -0.46
C HIS A 229 15.60 -7.59 -1.66
N PRO A 230 16.72 -8.10 -2.25
CA PRO A 230 17.30 -7.49 -3.43
C PRO A 230 16.31 -7.57 -4.60
N SER A 231 15.95 -6.42 -5.14
CA SER A 231 15.00 -6.28 -6.23
C SER A 231 15.71 -6.06 -7.57
N ALA A 232 15.94 -4.83 -8.00
CA ALA A 232 16.58 -4.52 -9.27
C ALA A 232 18.09 -4.70 -9.21
N LEU A 233 18.66 -5.16 -10.34
CA LEU A 233 20.10 -5.29 -10.57
C LEU A 233 20.57 -4.40 -11.72
N ALA A 234 21.79 -3.88 -11.62
CA ALA A 234 22.49 -3.21 -12.72
C ALA A 234 23.94 -3.63 -12.77
N LEU A 235 24.49 -3.84 -13.99
CA LEU A 235 25.83 -4.37 -14.21
C LEU A 235 26.71 -3.35 -14.92
N SER A 236 27.90 -3.07 -14.38
CA SER A 236 28.90 -2.19 -14.98
C SER A 236 30.33 -2.76 -14.88
N GLY A 237 30.78 -3.38 -15.95
CA GLY A 237 32.07 -4.05 -15.93
C GLY A 237 32.12 -5.20 -14.92
N SER A 238 33.03 -5.13 -13.95
CA SER A 238 33.18 -6.10 -12.87
C SER A 238 32.39 -5.73 -11.61
N GLU A 239 31.46 -4.79 -11.70
CA GLU A 239 30.66 -4.34 -10.57
C GLU A 239 29.18 -4.59 -10.80
N LEU A 240 28.51 -5.14 -9.77
CA LEU A 240 27.06 -5.33 -9.73
C LEU A 240 26.46 -4.39 -8.67
N PHE A 241 25.36 -3.75 -9.02
CA PHE A 241 24.56 -2.94 -8.10
C PHE A 241 23.24 -3.66 -7.86
N ALA A 242 22.84 -3.77 -6.59
CA ALA A 242 21.56 -4.35 -6.18
C ALA A 242 20.76 -3.35 -5.35
N ALA A 243 19.54 -3.05 -5.76
CA ALA A 243 18.59 -2.28 -4.96
C ALA A 243 18.01 -3.18 -3.87
N LEU A 244 17.99 -2.71 -2.62
CA LEU A 244 17.53 -3.46 -1.46
C LEU A 244 16.18 -2.91 -1.00
N ALA A 245 15.09 -3.51 -1.49
CA ALA A 245 13.73 -3.03 -1.19
C ALA A 245 13.39 -3.21 0.30
N GLY A 246 13.92 -4.25 0.98
CA GLY A 246 13.79 -4.44 2.42
C GLY A 246 14.65 -3.50 3.28
N ALA A 247 15.44 -2.61 2.63
CA ALA A 247 16.26 -1.60 3.29
C ALA A 247 16.27 -0.32 2.45
N ASN A 248 16.75 0.78 3.00
CA ASN A 248 16.80 2.06 2.27
C ASN A 248 18.09 2.21 1.45
N GLY A 249 18.55 1.17 0.75
CA GLY A 249 19.91 1.17 0.23
C GLY A 249 20.15 0.51 -1.12
N VAL A 250 21.37 0.69 -1.62
CA VAL A 250 21.92 0.02 -2.80
C VAL A 250 23.25 -0.63 -2.41
N ALA A 251 23.38 -1.93 -2.66
CA ALA A 251 24.65 -2.65 -2.51
C ALA A 251 25.48 -2.56 -3.80
N ARG A 252 26.79 -2.33 -3.66
CA ARG A 252 27.79 -2.41 -4.73
C ARG A 252 28.69 -3.62 -4.49
N VAL A 253 28.67 -4.56 -5.40
CA VAL A 253 29.39 -5.83 -5.32
C VAL A 253 30.58 -5.83 -6.28
N ASN A 254 31.71 -6.32 -5.82
CA ASN A 254 32.84 -6.67 -6.67
C ASN A 254 32.66 -8.11 -7.17
N LEU A 255 32.41 -8.30 -8.46
CA LEU A 255 32.16 -9.61 -9.04
C LEU A 255 33.40 -10.51 -9.10
N ALA A 256 34.62 -9.94 -9.03
CA ALA A 256 35.84 -10.74 -8.99
C ALA A 256 36.04 -11.43 -7.63
N THR A 257 35.54 -10.87 -6.55
CA THR A 257 35.65 -11.45 -5.19
C THR A 257 34.32 -11.99 -4.67
N GLY A 258 33.18 -11.62 -5.28
CA GLY A 258 31.83 -11.95 -4.76
C GLY A 258 31.44 -11.18 -3.50
N GLU A 259 32.15 -10.11 -3.14
CA GLU A 259 31.94 -9.38 -1.89
C GLU A 259 31.25 -8.04 -2.11
N VAL A 260 30.38 -7.66 -1.17
CA VAL A 260 29.82 -6.32 -1.10
C VAL A 260 30.92 -5.34 -0.69
N ARG A 261 31.27 -4.46 -1.62
CA ARG A 261 32.27 -3.41 -1.42
C ARG A 261 31.73 -2.21 -0.65
N GLU A 262 30.45 -1.92 -0.84
CA GLU A 262 29.81 -0.72 -0.30
C GLU A 262 28.28 -0.91 -0.26
N GLN A 263 27.66 -0.37 0.78
CA GLN A 263 26.20 -0.14 0.82
C GLN A 263 25.94 1.36 0.99
N LEU A 264 25.21 1.95 0.03
CA LEU A 264 24.85 3.35 0.04
C LEU A 264 23.38 3.50 0.46
N THR A 265 23.10 4.25 1.53
CA THR A 265 21.71 4.66 1.82
C THR A 265 21.24 5.72 0.84
N VAL A 266 20.05 5.52 0.28
CA VAL A 266 19.37 6.49 -0.60
C VAL A 266 18.17 7.15 0.08
N ALA A 267 17.93 6.84 1.36
CA ALA A 267 16.87 7.47 2.15
C ALA A 267 17.02 8.99 2.21
N LEU A 268 15.92 9.70 2.45
CA LEU A 268 15.92 11.17 2.60
C LEU A 268 16.71 11.65 3.82
N ALA A 269 17.02 10.75 4.76
CA ALA A 269 17.80 11.04 5.94
C ALA A 269 18.69 9.83 6.30
N PRO A 270 19.90 10.03 6.84
CA PRO A 270 20.88 8.94 7.10
C PRO A 270 20.39 7.82 8.01
N HIS A 271 19.48 8.13 8.93
CA HIS A 271 18.94 7.17 9.90
C HIS A 271 17.42 7.02 9.75
N ALA A 272 16.89 7.23 8.53
CA ALA A 272 15.47 7.04 8.28
C ALA A 272 15.08 5.59 8.56
N PRO A 273 13.92 5.35 9.21
CA PRO A 273 13.30 4.04 9.23
C PRO A 273 13.05 3.55 7.80
N VAL A 274 12.64 2.30 7.65
CA VAL A 274 12.24 1.73 6.35
C VAL A 274 11.15 2.54 5.67
N GLY A 275 10.99 2.35 4.36
CA GLY A 275 9.94 2.99 3.58
C GLY A 275 10.42 3.81 2.39
N SER A 276 11.74 3.85 2.09
CA SER A 276 12.20 4.45 0.83
C SER A 276 12.01 3.54 -0.38
N ASP A 277 12.03 2.23 -0.18
CA ASP A 277 11.83 1.17 -1.18
C ASP A 277 12.59 1.41 -2.49
N PRO A 278 13.92 1.33 -2.49
CA PRO A 278 14.67 1.34 -3.74
C PRO A 278 14.37 0.05 -4.52
N ASN A 279 13.65 0.15 -5.65
CA ASN A 279 13.10 -1.01 -6.34
C ASN A 279 13.42 -1.08 -7.85
N ALA A 280 14.06 -0.05 -8.41
CA ALA A 280 14.53 -0.07 -9.80
C ALA A 280 15.83 0.69 -9.98
N LEU A 281 16.67 0.21 -10.89
CA LEU A 281 17.99 0.75 -11.19
C LEU A 281 18.18 0.98 -12.69
N ALA A 282 18.83 2.08 -13.07
CA ALA A 282 19.33 2.30 -14.43
C ALA A 282 20.70 2.97 -14.42
N LEU A 283 21.59 2.50 -15.26
CA LEU A 283 22.88 3.17 -15.50
C LEU A 283 22.75 4.22 -16.60
N SER A 284 23.44 5.35 -16.43
CA SER A 284 23.66 6.27 -17.55
C SER A 284 24.48 5.58 -18.67
N PRO A 285 24.38 6.02 -19.93
CA PRO A 285 25.14 5.41 -21.04
C PRO A 285 26.66 5.41 -20.83
N ASP A 286 27.21 6.40 -20.13
CA ASP A 286 28.62 6.50 -19.76
C ASP A 286 28.99 5.68 -18.50
N ARG A 287 28.00 5.03 -17.86
CA ARG A 287 28.13 4.19 -16.65
C ARG A 287 28.71 4.91 -15.42
N ARG A 288 28.66 6.24 -15.38
CA ARG A 288 29.15 7.05 -14.26
C ARG A 288 28.05 7.48 -13.29
N THR A 289 26.80 7.27 -13.67
CA THR A 289 25.64 7.60 -12.85
C THR A 289 24.71 6.40 -12.77
N LEU A 290 24.28 6.11 -11.54
CA LEU A 290 23.20 5.16 -11.28
C LEU A 290 21.96 5.95 -10.87
N TYR A 291 20.85 5.70 -11.54
CA TYR A 291 19.53 6.20 -11.19
C TYR A 291 18.81 5.14 -10.37
N VAL A 292 18.32 5.51 -9.20
CA VAL A 292 17.65 4.61 -8.25
C VAL A 292 16.23 5.10 -8.02
N ALA A 293 15.23 4.33 -8.44
CA ALA A 293 13.84 4.64 -8.12
C ALA A 293 13.56 4.32 -6.66
N MET A 294 13.12 5.31 -5.91
CA MET A 294 12.76 5.22 -4.50
C MET A 294 11.23 5.30 -4.40
N ALA A 295 10.56 4.15 -4.41
CA ALA A 295 9.10 4.06 -4.52
C ALA A 295 8.38 4.83 -3.42
N GLY A 296 8.77 4.64 -2.18
CA GLY A 296 8.14 5.30 -1.04
C GLY A 296 8.47 6.79 -0.89
N ASN A 297 9.47 7.31 -1.62
CA ASN A 297 9.82 8.73 -1.60
C ASN A 297 9.33 9.51 -2.82
N ASN A 298 8.69 8.86 -3.80
CA ASN A 298 8.20 9.47 -5.03
C ASN A 298 9.32 10.24 -5.78
N ALA A 299 10.51 9.65 -5.81
CA ALA A 299 11.70 10.30 -6.35
C ALA A 299 12.67 9.29 -6.98
N VAL A 300 13.56 9.78 -7.84
CA VAL A 300 14.71 9.04 -8.33
C VAL A 300 15.98 9.64 -7.74
N ALA A 301 16.78 8.84 -7.02
CA ALA A 301 18.09 9.27 -6.57
C ALA A 301 19.10 9.19 -7.73
N VAL A 302 19.85 10.28 -7.90
CA VAL A 302 20.95 10.38 -8.85
C VAL A 302 22.26 10.07 -8.09
N VAL A 303 22.79 8.87 -8.28
CA VAL A 303 23.99 8.41 -7.59
C VAL A 303 25.20 8.48 -8.52
N ARG A 304 26.25 9.20 -8.12
CA ARG A 304 27.54 9.22 -8.81
C ARG A 304 28.35 7.99 -8.39
N ILE A 305 28.81 7.25 -9.40
CA ILE A 305 29.66 6.09 -9.21
C ILE A 305 31.11 6.56 -9.26
N GLY A 306 31.75 6.70 -8.09
CA GLY A 306 33.17 6.98 -7.98
C GLY A 306 34.01 5.70 -7.93
N ALA A 307 35.31 5.83 -8.17
CA ALA A 307 36.23 4.68 -8.13
C ALA A 307 36.30 4.04 -6.72
N ARG A 308 36.17 4.84 -5.66
CA ARG A 308 36.24 4.37 -4.28
C ARG A 308 34.87 4.25 -3.61
N GLU A 309 33.98 5.20 -3.86
CA GLU A 309 32.69 5.34 -3.19
C GLU A 309 31.57 5.80 -4.13
N MET A 310 30.36 5.45 -3.82
CA MET A 310 29.13 6.01 -4.40
C MET A 310 28.66 7.19 -3.54
N ARG A 311 27.96 8.15 -4.16
CA ARG A 311 27.32 9.23 -3.42
C ARG A 311 26.04 9.70 -4.09
N VAL A 312 25.03 10.01 -3.33
CA VAL A 312 23.81 10.68 -3.82
C VAL A 312 24.20 12.11 -4.22
N ALA A 313 24.05 12.44 -5.51
CA ALA A 313 24.32 13.78 -6.04
C ALA A 313 23.08 14.69 -5.97
N GLY A 314 21.89 14.10 -5.93
CA GLY A 314 20.60 14.79 -5.83
C GLY A 314 19.45 13.87 -6.11
N LEU A 315 18.23 14.44 -6.11
CA LEU A 315 16.96 13.75 -6.25
C LEU A 315 16.15 14.38 -7.38
N ILE A 316 15.44 13.55 -8.16
CA ILE A 316 14.50 13.99 -9.20
C ILE A 316 13.08 13.63 -8.70
N PRO A 317 12.18 14.61 -8.54
CA PRO A 317 10.79 14.32 -8.15
C PRO A 317 10.03 13.66 -9.31
N VAL A 318 9.28 12.60 -9.02
CA VAL A 318 8.49 11.86 -10.01
C VAL A 318 7.06 11.64 -9.50
N GLY A 319 6.28 10.81 -10.19
CA GLY A 319 4.93 10.46 -9.79
C GLY A 319 4.89 9.55 -8.56
N TRP A 320 3.69 9.15 -8.16
CA TRP A 320 3.45 8.32 -6.99
C TRP A 320 3.92 6.89 -7.24
N TYR A 321 4.77 6.39 -6.35
CA TYR A 321 5.31 5.02 -6.31
C TYR A 321 6.06 4.63 -7.59
N PRO A 322 7.27 5.19 -7.86
CA PRO A 322 8.07 4.80 -9.02
C PRO A 322 8.49 3.32 -8.94
N THR A 323 8.27 2.58 -10.04
CA THR A 323 8.45 1.12 -10.15
C THR A 323 9.55 0.73 -11.14
N ALA A 324 9.86 1.60 -12.09
CA ALA A 324 10.93 1.37 -13.05
C ALA A 324 11.58 2.69 -13.48
N VAL A 325 12.85 2.63 -13.87
CA VAL A 325 13.60 3.75 -14.44
C VAL A 325 14.44 3.25 -15.61
N ALA A 326 14.48 4.03 -16.70
CA ALA A 326 15.31 3.74 -17.86
C ALA A 326 15.92 5.03 -18.42
N ALA A 327 17.21 5.01 -18.74
CA ALA A 327 17.90 6.11 -19.41
C ALA A 327 17.92 5.87 -20.93
N ALA A 328 17.56 6.88 -21.72
CA ALA A 328 17.69 6.81 -23.17
C ALA A 328 19.17 6.69 -23.58
N ALA A 329 19.42 6.06 -24.71
CA ALA A 329 20.78 5.79 -25.20
C ALA A 329 21.61 7.07 -25.47
N ASP A 330 20.93 8.19 -25.74
CA ASP A 330 21.57 9.49 -25.94
C ASP A 330 21.96 10.19 -24.61
N GLY A 331 21.55 9.61 -23.46
CA GLY A 331 21.81 10.17 -22.13
C GLY A 331 21.05 11.44 -21.79
N ARG A 332 20.05 11.84 -22.60
CA ARG A 332 19.32 13.09 -22.43
C ARG A 332 17.94 12.96 -21.78
N THR A 333 17.36 11.77 -21.84
CA THR A 333 16.01 11.50 -21.34
C THR A 333 16.02 10.37 -20.35
N LEU A 334 15.29 10.54 -19.24
CA LEU A 334 14.91 9.49 -18.32
C LEU A 334 13.41 9.21 -18.48
N PHE A 335 13.07 7.93 -18.50
CA PHE A 335 11.70 7.45 -18.35
C PHE A 335 11.57 6.83 -16.97
N VAL A 336 10.52 7.21 -16.23
CA VAL A 336 10.24 6.64 -14.90
C VAL A 336 8.77 6.20 -14.87
N ALA A 337 8.56 4.90 -14.70
CA ALA A 337 7.22 4.36 -14.48
C ALA A 337 6.80 4.63 -13.03
N ASN A 338 5.57 5.10 -12.84
CA ASN A 338 4.99 5.39 -11.53
C ASN A 338 3.76 4.51 -11.37
N GLY A 339 3.82 3.52 -10.47
CA GLY A 339 2.80 2.49 -10.30
C GLY A 339 1.42 3.05 -9.95
N LYS A 340 1.40 4.09 -9.13
CA LYS A 340 0.19 4.79 -8.66
C LYS A 340 -0.02 6.17 -9.34
N GLY A 341 0.78 6.49 -10.35
CA GLY A 341 0.60 7.66 -11.22
C GLY A 341 0.78 9.02 -10.57
N ASN A 342 -0.26 9.86 -10.62
CA ASN A 342 -0.19 11.25 -10.16
C ASN A 342 -1.11 11.54 -8.96
N GLY A 343 -1.61 10.53 -8.27
CA GLY A 343 -2.49 10.67 -7.11
C GLY A 343 -3.85 10.00 -7.29
N SER A 344 -4.67 10.13 -6.26
CA SER A 344 -6.04 9.63 -6.19
C SER A 344 -7.06 10.77 -6.31
N GLY A 345 -8.33 10.48 -6.13
CA GLY A 345 -9.44 11.44 -6.14
C GLY A 345 -10.73 10.80 -5.70
N ALA A 346 -11.83 11.56 -5.83
CA ALA A 346 -13.17 11.09 -5.48
C ALA A 346 -13.50 9.81 -6.24
N ASN A 347 -14.01 8.82 -5.53
CA ASN A 347 -14.56 7.58 -6.09
C ASN A 347 -16.07 7.68 -6.11
N ALA A 348 -16.54 8.37 -7.09
CA ALA A 348 -17.91 8.78 -7.18
C ALA A 348 -18.80 7.78 -7.89
N ASP A 349 -18.22 6.98 -8.74
CA ASP A 349 -18.91 5.95 -9.51
C ASP A 349 -18.85 4.58 -8.78
N GLY A 350 -18.28 4.49 -7.56
CA GLY A 350 -18.05 3.23 -6.86
C GLY A 350 -17.16 2.28 -7.66
N LYS A 351 -16.15 2.81 -8.34
CA LYS A 351 -15.17 2.00 -9.06
C LYS A 351 -14.29 1.28 -8.06
N TYR A 352 -13.77 0.14 -8.49
CA TYR A 352 -12.73 -0.53 -7.76
C TYR A 352 -11.51 0.38 -7.62
N ILE A 353 -10.89 0.41 -6.46
CA ILE A 353 -9.80 1.35 -6.18
C ILE A 353 -8.62 1.18 -7.13
N ALA A 354 -8.34 -0.04 -7.56
CA ALA A 354 -7.31 -0.32 -8.56
C ALA A 354 -7.56 0.33 -9.93
N ASP A 355 -8.82 0.68 -10.24
CA ASP A 355 -9.19 1.38 -11.47
C ASP A 355 -9.19 2.90 -11.28
N VAL A 356 -9.21 3.37 -10.03
CA VAL A 356 -9.10 4.80 -9.68
C VAL A 356 -7.64 5.25 -9.70
N VAL A 357 -6.74 4.40 -9.21
CA VAL A 357 -5.30 4.68 -9.14
C VAL A 357 -4.62 4.27 -10.44
N THR A 358 -4.57 5.18 -11.41
CA THR A 358 -3.98 4.92 -12.72
C THR A 358 -2.49 5.25 -12.76
N GLY A 359 -1.68 4.34 -13.31
CA GLY A 359 -0.25 4.52 -13.46
C GLY A 359 0.16 5.50 -14.56
N SER A 360 1.38 6.00 -14.46
CA SER A 360 1.94 6.95 -15.43
C SER A 360 3.42 6.68 -15.72
N VAL A 361 3.93 7.30 -16.80
CA VAL A 361 5.36 7.40 -17.05
C VAL A 361 5.78 8.86 -17.07
N SER A 362 6.74 9.23 -16.24
CA SER A 362 7.40 10.52 -16.28
C SER A 362 8.49 10.51 -17.36
N VAL A 363 8.41 11.44 -18.31
CA VAL A 363 9.43 11.71 -19.33
C VAL A 363 10.22 12.93 -18.90
N VAL A 364 11.44 12.70 -18.38
CA VAL A 364 12.22 13.72 -17.70
C VAL A 364 13.52 14.00 -18.47
N PRO A 365 13.76 15.23 -18.93
CA PRO A 365 15.10 15.62 -19.40
C PRO A 365 16.12 15.39 -18.28
N VAL A 366 17.24 14.72 -18.59
CA VAL A 366 18.32 14.53 -17.61
C VAL A 366 18.80 15.89 -17.11
N PRO A 367 18.68 16.19 -15.80
CA PRO A 367 18.95 17.50 -15.28
C PRO A 367 20.46 17.82 -15.26
N ASP A 368 20.82 19.06 -15.57
CA ASP A 368 22.12 19.63 -15.24
C ASP A 368 22.26 19.84 -13.72
N ALA A 369 23.44 20.21 -13.24
CA ALA A 369 23.71 20.33 -11.81
C ALA A 369 22.81 21.40 -11.11
N PRO A 370 22.56 22.61 -11.67
CA PRO A 370 21.64 23.58 -11.08
C PRO A 370 20.21 23.07 -11.03
N THR A 371 19.72 22.41 -12.07
CA THR A 371 18.37 21.84 -12.11
C THR A 371 18.22 20.68 -11.13
N LEU A 372 19.24 19.80 -11.01
CA LEU A 372 19.24 18.72 -10.03
C LEU A 372 19.19 19.25 -8.60
N ALA A 373 19.96 20.32 -8.30
CA ALA A 373 19.91 20.95 -6.98
C ALA A 373 18.50 21.50 -6.66
N ARG A 374 17.85 22.16 -7.63
CA ARG A 374 16.47 22.65 -7.47
C ARG A 374 15.47 21.49 -7.27
N TYR A 375 15.58 20.42 -8.05
CA TYR A 375 14.75 19.23 -7.90
C TYR A 375 14.95 18.58 -6.53
N THR A 376 16.19 18.50 -6.05
CA THR A 376 16.51 17.98 -4.72
C THR A 376 15.83 18.80 -3.63
N GLN A 377 15.93 20.12 -3.70
CA GLN A 377 15.22 21.01 -2.76
C GLN A 377 13.70 20.80 -2.82
N GLN A 378 13.15 20.60 -4.01
CA GLN A 378 11.72 20.33 -4.19
C GLN A 378 11.31 19.02 -3.53
N VAL A 379 12.06 17.91 -3.71
CA VAL A 379 11.76 16.62 -3.04
C VAL A 379 11.73 16.80 -1.53
N TYR A 380 12.74 17.47 -0.95
CA TYR A 380 12.76 17.72 0.50
C TYR A 380 11.62 18.63 0.97
N ALA A 381 11.26 19.63 0.19
CA ALA A 381 10.17 20.57 0.54
C ALA A 381 8.77 19.90 0.49
N LEU A 382 8.59 18.90 -0.38
CA LEU A 382 7.34 18.18 -0.55
C LEU A 382 7.22 16.96 0.36
N SER A 383 8.36 16.46 0.91
CA SER A 383 8.36 15.38 1.87
C SER A 383 8.02 15.88 3.27
N PRO A 384 7.05 15.28 3.96
CA PRO A 384 6.78 15.60 5.35
C PRO A 384 7.84 15.05 6.32
N PHE A 385 8.71 14.14 5.84
CA PHE A 385 9.73 13.47 6.64
C PHE A 385 11.01 14.33 6.81
N SER A 386 11.57 14.32 8.01
CA SER A 386 12.86 14.96 8.31
C SER A 386 13.54 14.27 9.50
N ASN A 387 14.88 14.38 9.57
CA ASN A 387 15.68 13.86 10.72
C ASN A 387 15.18 14.31 12.10
N ALA A 388 14.57 15.50 12.19
CA ALA A 388 14.04 16.00 13.46
C ALA A 388 12.88 15.15 13.99
N ARG A 389 12.21 14.39 13.12
CA ARG A 389 11.10 13.51 13.49
C ARG A 389 11.52 12.10 13.91
N LEU A 390 12.79 11.74 13.73
CA LEU A 390 13.33 10.44 14.14
C LEU A 390 13.62 10.33 15.65
N ARG A 391 13.60 11.42 16.37
CA ARG A 391 13.75 11.34 17.81
C ARG A 391 12.50 10.69 18.39
N PRO A 392 12.64 9.74 19.36
CA PRO A 392 11.49 9.23 20.09
C PRO A 392 10.67 10.45 20.48
N PRO A 393 9.37 10.45 20.23
CA PRO A 393 8.57 11.65 20.39
C PRO A 393 8.79 12.17 21.80
N VAL A 394 9.46 13.32 21.91
CA VAL A 394 9.33 14.14 23.10
C VAL A 394 7.84 14.19 23.34
N ARG A 395 7.40 13.67 24.47
CA ARG A 395 5.97 13.62 24.79
C ARG A 395 5.44 15.01 24.51
N PRO A 396 4.61 15.21 23.49
CA PRO A 396 4.13 16.54 23.18
C PRO A 396 3.49 17.10 24.42
N SER A 397 3.69 18.38 24.70
CA SER A 397 3.05 19.05 25.84
C SER A 397 1.54 18.79 25.90
N ASP A 398 0.97 18.40 24.79
CA ASP A 398 -0.47 18.19 24.58
C ASP A 398 -0.94 16.76 24.85
N ARG A 399 -0.02 15.80 25.00
CA ARG A 399 -0.36 14.43 25.37
C ARG A 399 -0.91 14.36 26.80
N PRO A 400 -2.07 13.71 27.02
CA PRO A 400 -2.53 13.39 28.36
C PRO A 400 -1.55 12.46 29.08
N ALA A 401 -1.02 12.90 30.20
CA ALA A 401 -0.02 12.12 30.97
C ALA A 401 -0.61 10.82 31.54
N GLY A 402 -1.94 10.72 31.64
CA GLY A 402 -2.63 9.56 32.22
C GLY A 402 -2.81 8.39 31.27
N LEU A 403 -2.65 8.55 29.97
CA LEU A 403 -2.80 7.46 29.00
C LEU A 403 -1.65 6.46 29.10
N LYS A 404 -1.98 5.17 29.24
CA LYS A 404 -1.04 4.06 29.38
C LYS A 404 -1.41 2.85 28.55
N HIS A 405 -2.70 2.60 28.31
CA HIS A 405 -3.23 1.42 27.66
C HIS A 405 -3.91 1.80 26.36
N VAL A 406 -3.75 0.96 25.35
CA VAL A 406 -4.35 1.14 24.02
C VAL A 406 -5.14 -0.11 23.64
N VAL A 407 -6.37 0.08 23.16
CA VAL A 407 -7.12 -0.92 22.41
C VAL A 407 -7.24 -0.40 20.98
N TYR A 408 -6.68 -1.14 20.05
CA TYR A 408 -6.64 -0.82 18.63
C TYR A 408 -7.48 -1.84 17.87
N ILE A 409 -8.58 -1.37 17.28
CA ILE A 409 -9.58 -2.19 16.59
C ILE A 409 -9.52 -1.89 15.10
N ILE A 410 -9.31 -2.92 14.30
CA ILE A 410 -9.28 -2.90 12.84
C ILE A 410 -10.60 -3.50 12.35
N ARG A 411 -11.22 -2.86 11.36
CA ARG A 411 -12.48 -3.24 10.71
C ARG A 411 -12.26 -3.31 9.20
N GLU A 412 -13.30 -3.66 8.43
CA GLU A 412 -13.20 -4.04 7.02
C GLU A 412 -13.99 -3.11 6.07
N ASN A 413 -13.25 -2.45 5.20
CA ASN A 413 -13.59 -1.94 3.86
C ASN A 413 -14.74 -0.92 3.79
N ARG A 414 -14.81 0.08 4.71
CA ARG A 414 -15.86 1.11 4.61
C ARG A 414 -15.30 2.51 4.43
N THR A 415 -15.91 3.26 3.49
CA THR A 415 -15.63 4.68 3.34
C THR A 415 -16.35 5.51 4.38
N TYR A 416 -15.86 6.74 4.57
CA TYR A 416 -16.54 7.72 5.42
C TYR A 416 -17.99 7.95 4.99
N ASP A 417 -18.26 8.16 3.69
CA ASP A 417 -19.61 8.46 3.22
C ASP A 417 -20.57 7.27 3.33
N GLN A 418 -20.08 6.04 3.21
CA GLN A 418 -20.94 4.87 3.41
C GLN A 418 -21.53 4.80 4.82
N VAL A 419 -20.79 5.26 5.84
CA VAL A 419 -21.16 5.22 7.25
C VAL A 419 -21.67 6.59 7.72
N PHE A 420 -20.88 7.64 7.58
CA PHE A 420 -21.14 8.98 8.11
C PHE A 420 -21.62 10.00 7.06
N GLY A 421 -22.01 9.54 5.88
CA GLY A 421 -22.55 10.44 4.85
C GLY A 421 -23.75 11.24 5.34
N ASP A 422 -24.57 10.69 6.25
CA ASP A 422 -25.75 11.32 6.85
C ASP A 422 -25.46 12.14 8.11
N GLU A 423 -24.23 12.13 8.66
CA GLU A 423 -23.87 12.91 9.85
C GLU A 423 -23.69 14.40 9.50
N ALA A 424 -24.69 15.18 9.78
CA ALA A 424 -24.81 16.58 9.36
C ALA A 424 -23.70 17.51 9.88
N ARG A 425 -22.96 17.14 10.95
CA ARG A 425 -21.87 17.94 11.49
C ARG A 425 -20.58 17.82 10.68
N GLY A 426 -20.41 16.71 9.96
CA GLY A 426 -19.23 16.40 9.18
C GLY A 426 -19.36 16.77 7.70
N ASN A 427 -18.33 16.41 6.93
CA ASN A 427 -18.31 16.58 5.48
C ASN A 427 -18.76 15.29 4.79
N GLY A 428 -20.04 14.89 4.98
CA GLY A 428 -20.63 13.69 4.39
C GLY A 428 -21.53 13.99 3.18
N ASP A 429 -21.73 12.97 2.31
CA ASP A 429 -22.79 12.97 1.29
C ASP A 429 -23.87 11.96 1.68
N PRO A 430 -25.08 12.43 2.12
CA PRO A 430 -26.18 11.54 2.51
C PRO A 430 -26.64 10.60 1.38
N GLY A 431 -26.39 10.97 0.12
CA GLY A 431 -26.68 10.13 -1.03
C GLY A 431 -25.84 8.84 -1.08
N LEU A 432 -24.71 8.81 -0.39
CA LEU A 432 -23.78 7.68 -0.34
C LEU A 432 -23.90 6.85 0.95
N ALA A 433 -24.63 7.35 1.98
CA ALA A 433 -24.77 6.68 3.26
C ALA A 433 -25.68 5.45 3.16
N ILE A 434 -25.08 4.29 2.90
CA ILE A 434 -25.78 3.00 2.85
C ILE A 434 -25.88 2.31 4.21
N PHE A 435 -25.00 2.65 5.14
CA PHE A 435 -24.94 2.17 6.52
C PHE A 435 -25.06 3.34 7.50
N ASN A 436 -26.14 4.12 7.33
CA ASN A 436 -26.43 5.32 8.06
C ASN A 436 -26.69 5.07 9.58
N ASP A 437 -27.03 6.10 10.33
CA ASP A 437 -27.30 6.05 11.79
C ASP A 437 -28.26 4.93 12.21
N SER A 438 -29.22 4.52 11.38
CA SER A 438 -30.12 3.41 11.70
C SER A 438 -29.45 2.02 11.66
N VAL A 439 -28.34 1.89 10.94
CA VAL A 439 -27.56 0.65 10.84
C VAL A 439 -26.36 0.68 11.78
N THR A 440 -25.73 1.85 11.95
CA THR A 440 -24.51 2.04 12.75
C THR A 440 -24.70 3.05 13.90
N PRO A 441 -25.71 2.86 14.79
CA PRO A 441 -26.01 3.82 15.84
C PRO A 441 -24.88 3.97 16.88
N ASN A 442 -24.05 2.93 17.10
CA ASN A 442 -22.95 3.00 18.06
C ASN A 442 -21.77 3.79 17.51
N ALA A 443 -21.39 3.59 16.24
CA ALA A 443 -20.38 4.40 15.57
C ALA A 443 -20.77 5.89 15.58
N HIS A 444 -22.03 6.20 15.27
CA HIS A 444 -22.56 7.55 15.31
C HIS A 444 -22.57 8.14 16.73
N GLU A 445 -23.00 7.38 17.75
CA GLU A 445 -22.97 7.83 19.13
C GLU A 445 -21.55 8.06 19.65
N ILE A 446 -20.59 7.20 19.28
CA ILE A 446 -19.17 7.37 19.60
C ILE A 446 -18.66 8.68 18.97
N ALA A 447 -18.92 8.90 17.67
CA ALA A 447 -18.52 10.11 16.96
C ALA A 447 -19.20 11.38 17.51
N ARG A 448 -20.47 11.29 17.93
CA ARG A 448 -21.21 12.40 18.53
C ARG A 448 -20.73 12.71 19.94
N ARG A 449 -20.45 11.68 20.70
CA ARG A 449 -20.04 11.82 22.09
C ARG A 449 -18.61 12.35 22.24
N TRP A 450 -17.71 11.88 21.38
CA TRP A 450 -16.29 12.26 21.39
C TRP A 450 -15.95 13.12 20.19
N VAL A 451 -15.28 12.58 19.22
CA VAL A 451 -14.77 13.31 18.06
C VAL A 451 -15.28 12.68 16.79
N LEU A 452 -15.88 13.47 15.94
CA LEU A 452 -16.13 13.13 14.54
C LEU A 452 -14.90 13.53 13.72
N PHE A 453 -14.22 12.54 13.16
CA PHE A 453 -13.11 12.77 12.21
C PHE A 453 -13.67 12.71 10.80
N ASP A 454 -13.79 13.84 10.12
CA ASP A 454 -14.38 13.91 8.77
C ASP A 454 -13.34 14.10 7.66
N ASN A 455 -12.05 13.93 8.01
CA ASN A 455 -10.91 14.11 7.11
C ASN A 455 -9.77 13.11 7.40
N PHE A 456 -10.15 11.84 7.57
CA PHE A 456 -9.25 10.71 7.79
C PHE A 456 -9.15 9.86 6.52
N TYR A 457 -7.94 9.40 6.21
CA TYR A 457 -7.63 8.61 5.02
C TYR A 457 -6.85 7.36 5.38
N VAL A 458 -7.29 6.21 4.90
CA VAL A 458 -6.51 4.98 4.95
C VAL A 458 -5.35 5.06 3.97
N ASN A 459 -4.26 4.35 4.26
CA ASN A 459 -3.08 4.34 3.41
C ASN A 459 -3.07 3.15 2.45
N GLY A 460 -3.80 2.08 2.76
CA GLY A 460 -4.01 0.91 1.92
C GLY A 460 -5.07 1.15 0.86
N GLU A 461 -4.95 0.43 -0.24
CA GLU A 461 -5.94 0.37 -1.32
C GLU A 461 -6.91 -0.79 -1.14
N VAL A 462 -6.41 -1.91 -0.61
CA VAL A 462 -7.12 -3.17 -0.37
C VAL A 462 -6.59 -3.79 0.92
N SER A 463 -7.29 -4.77 1.51
CA SER A 463 -6.88 -5.34 2.80
C SER A 463 -5.48 -5.96 2.76
N ALA A 464 -5.05 -6.51 1.62
CA ALA A 464 -3.69 -7.03 1.44
C ALA A 464 -2.58 -6.05 1.82
N ASN A 465 -2.70 -4.78 1.46
CA ASN A 465 -1.78 -3.75 1.89
C ASN A 465 -2.33 -2.88 3.03
N GLY A 466 -3.63 -2.87 3.26
CA GLY A 466 -4.30 -2.17 4.35
C GLY A 466 -3.83 -2.64 5.73
N HIS A 467 -3.84 -3.96 5.97
CA HIS A 467 -3.32 -4.55 7.21
C HIS A 467 -1.82 -4.26 7.43
N GLU A 468 -1.01 -4.23 6.36
CA GLU A 468 0.38 -3.80 6.48
C GLU A 468 0.49 -2.33 6.93
N TRP A 469 -0.34 -1.45 6.36
CA TRP A 469 -0.39 -0.05 6.76
C TRP A 469 -0.92 0.15 8.18
N THR A 470 -1.91 -0.63 8.63
CA THR A 470 -2.47 -0.55 9.99
C THR A 470 -1.54 -1.11 11.05
N ASP A 471 -0.73 -2.10 10.71
CA ASP A 471 0.10 -2.83 11.68
C ASP A 471 1.54 -2.32 11.77
N ARG A 472 2.08 -1.68 10.71
CA ARG A 472 3.47 -1.20 10.68
C ARG A 472 3.68 0.12 9.95
N ALA A 473 2.59 0.85 9.63
CA ALA A 473 2.61 2.14 8.94
C ALA A 473 3.28 2.12 7.56
N PHE A 474 3.31 0.96 6.89
CA PHE A 474 4.03 0.80 5.64
C PHE A 474 3.75 -0.56 4.99
N ALA A 475 3.37 -0.58 3.72
CA ALA A 475 3.35 -1.79 2.91
C ALA A 475 4.66 -1.92 2.13
N GLY A 476 5.27 -3.10 2.14
CA GLY A 476 6.52 -3.38 1.45
C GLY A 476 6.36 -3.43 -0.08
N ASP A 477 7.49 -3.37 -0.79
CA ASP A 477 7.50 -3.42 -2.26
C ASP A 477 6.84 -4.69 -2.83
N TYR A 478 6.90 -5.81 -2.10
CA TYR A 478 6.20 -7.04 -2.45
C TYR A 478 4.69 -6.83 -2.44
N ASN A 479 4.13 -6.44 -1.30
CA ASN A 479 2.70 -6.27 -1.12
C ASN A 479 2.13 -5.24 -2.11
N GLU A 480 2.82 -4.11 -2.29
CA GLU A 480 2.41 -3.05 -3.22
C GLU A 480 2.39 -3.48 -4.71
N LYS A 481 3.22 -4.43 -5.11
CA LYS A 481 3.27 -4.92 -6.49
C LYS A 481 2.44 -6.17 -6.73
N ILE A 482 2.21 -6.97 -5.69
CA ILE A 482 1.58 -8.28 -5.83
C ILE A 482 0.07 -8.23 -5.59
N TRP A 483 -0.44 -7.36 -4.70
CA TRP A 483 -1.87 -7.31 -4.46
C TRP A 483 -2.72 -7.15 -5.75
N PRO A 484 -2.35 -6.36 -6.79
CA PRO A 484 -3.16 -6.28 -8.01
C PRO A 484 -3.22 -7.60 -8.79
N GLN A 485 -2.23 -8.48 -8.60
CA GLN A 485 -2.21 -9.81 -9.22
C GLN A 485 -3.14 -10.79 -8.51
N ILE A 486 -3.14 -10.73 -7.18
CA ILE A 486 -4.01 -11.54 -6.33
C ILE A 486 -5.46 -11.17 -6.59
N TYR A 487 -5.81 -9.90 -6.49
CA TYR A 487 -7.19 -9.40 -6.68
C TYR A 487 -7.69 -9.42 -8.14
N SER A 488 -6.92 -9.96 -9.04
CA SER A 488 -7.30 -10.19 -10.44
C SER A 488 -7.20 -11.66 -10.83
N ASP A 489 -7.18 -12.58 -9.87
CA ASP A 489 -7.05 -14.04 -10.06
C ASP A 489 -5.83 -14.45 -10.90
N ARG A 490 -4.77 -13.64 -10.88
CA ARG A 490 -3.53 -13.92 -11.63
C ARG A 490 -2.41 -14.45 -10.75
N ARG A 491 -2.61 -14.50 -9.45
CA ARG A 491 -1.70 -15.08 -8.48
C ARG A 491 -2.50 -15.60 -7.29
N GLU A 492 -2.07 -16.70 -6.70
CA GLU A 492 -2.68 -17.22 -5.48
C GLU A 492 -2.37 -16.30 -4.29
N TRP A 493 -3.25 -16.36 -3.29
CA TRP A 493 -3.08 -15.68 -2.03
C TRP A 493 -1.91 -16.28 -1.23
N ASP A 494 -0.87 -15.49 -0.99
CA ASP A 494 0.30 -15.88 -0.20
C ASP A 494 0.56 -14.94 0.99
N LEU A 495 -0.32 -13.96 1.19
CA LEU A 495 -0.12 -12.86 2.16
C LEU A 495 -0.22 -13.30 3.63
N ASN A 496 -0.69 -14.52 3.89
CA ASN A 496 -0.72 -15.11 5.24
C ASN A 496 0.52 -15.98 5.54
N SER A 497 1.51 -16.00 4.66
CA SER A 497 2.75 -16.76 4.90
C SER A 497 3.64 -16.06 5.93
N ASP A 498 4.43 -16.84 6.69
CA ASP A 498 5.44 -16.31 7.63
C ASP A 498 6.77 -15.97 6.91
N GLU A 499 6.73 -15.75 5.61
CA GLU A 499 7.91 -15.33 4.84
C GLU A 499 8.27 -13.87 5.12
N ASP A 500 9.54 -13.59 5.39
CA ASP A 500 10.03 -12.25 5.70
C ASP A 500 9.80 -11.24 4.56
N LEU A 501 9.71 -11.71 3.31
CA LEU A 501 9.36 -10.87 2.16
C LEU A 501 7.91 -10.38 2.23
N VAL A 502 7.00 -11.23 2.67
CA VAL A 502 5.55 -10.98 2.72
C VAL A 502 5.17 -10.28 4.01
N ASN A 503 5.62 -10.83 5.14
CA ASN A 503 5.39 -10.34 6.49
C ASN A 503 6.73 -10.07 7.19
N PRO A 504 7.36 -8.92 6.98
CA PRO A 504 8.71 -8.64 7.45
C PRO A 504 8.86 -8.73 8.98
N HIS A 505 9.70 -9.65 9.42
CA HIS A 505 9.87 -9.98 10.82
C HIS A 505 10.39 -8.81 11.66
N GLY A 506 9.81 -8.61 12.83
CA GLY A 506 10.29 -7.61 13.78
C GLY A 506 9.92 -6.17 13.42
N THR A 507 9.07 -5.92 12.43
CA THR A 507 8.73 -4.56 11.97
C THR A 507 7.36 -4.07 12.41
N TYR A 508 6.54 -4.93 12.96
CA TYR A 508 5.17 -4.62 13.35
C TYR A 508 5.09 -3.89 14.72
N ILE A 509 3.98 -3.21 14.97
CA ILE A 509 3.75 -2.49 16.22
C ILE A 509 3.79 -3.41 17.45
N TRP A 510 3.28 -4.64 17.34
CA TRP A 510 3.37 -5.63 18.39
C TRP A 510 4.81 -6.07 18.65
N ASP A 511 5.64 -6.21 17.61
CA ASP A 511 7.06 -6.53 17.76
C ASP A 511 7.80 -5.43 18.52
N ALA A 512 7.52 -4.17 18.19
CA ALA A 512 8.11 -3.03 18.87
C ALA A 512 7.67 -2.97 20.35
N ALA A 513 6.40 -3.24 20.63
CA ALA A 513 5.85 -3.27 21.97
C ALA A 513 6.43 -4.42 22.81
N VAL A 514 6.48 -5.64 22.27
CA VAL A 514 7.06 -6.82 22.94
C VAL A 514 8.55 -6.62 23.20
N ARG A 515 9.32 -6.10 22.23
CA ARG A 515 10.76 -5.77 22.44
C ARG A 515 10.98 -4.76 23.59
N LYS A 516 10.01 -3.89 23.80
CA LYS A 516 10.03 -2.93 24.92
C LYS A 516 9.62 -3.55 26.27
N GLY A 517 9.17 -4.79 26.28
CA GLY A 517 8.67 -5.48 27.46
C GLY A 517 7.24 -5.12 27.85
N LEU A 518 6.45 -4.58 26.91
CA LEU A 518 5.03 -4.29 27.12
C LEU A 518 4.20 -5.58 27.00
N TRP A 519 3.10 -5.62 27.73
CA TRP A 519 2.15 -6.71 27.64
C TRP A 519 1.19 -6.47 26.45
N VAL A 520 1.31 -7.31 25.43
CA VAL A 520 0.51 -7.26 24.20
C VAL A 520 -0.43 -8.45 24.14
N VAL A 521 -1.68 -8.24 23.69
CA VAL A 521 -2.64 -9.30 23.41
C VAL A 521 -3.28 -9.03 22.06
N ASN A 522 -3.25 -10.04 21.19
CA ASN A 522 -3.89 -10.04 19.87
C ASN A 522 -5.22 -10.79 19.92
N PHE A 523 -6.27 -10.18 19.40
CA PHE A 523 -7.62 -10.72 19.23
C PHE A 523 -7.97 -10.79 17.74
N GLY A 524 -7.40 -11.75 17.03
CA GLY A 524 -7.80 -12.13 15.68
C GLY A 524 -7.00 -11.49 14.55
N GLU A 525 -6.18 -10.47 14.79
CA GLU A 525 -5.37 -9.85 13.73
C GLU A 525 -4.36 -10.87 13.15
N LYS A 526 -4.33 -10.98 11.80
CA LYS A 526 -3.51 -11.95 11.04
C LYS A 526 -3.60 -13.39 11.58
N THR A 527 -4.78 -13.80 11.99
CA THR A 527 -5.06 -15.20 12.37
C THR A 527 -5.72 -15.92 11.20
N GLU A 528 -5.47 -17.24 11.12
CA GLU A 528 -6.03 -18.05 10.05
C GLU A 528 -7.57 -18.05 10.12
N SER A 529 -8.18 -17.94 8.94
CA SER A 529 -9.59 -18.18 8.72
C SER A 529 -9.73 -19.57 8.10
N ASP A 530 -10.38 -20.50 8.78
CA ASP A 530 -10.75 -21.79 8.20
C ASP A 530 -12.26 -21.96 8.33
N GLU A 531 -13.02 -21.38 7.39
CA GLU A 531 -14.48 -21.56 7.33
C GLU A 531 -14.89 -22.88 6.66
N HIS A 532 -14.01 -23.52 5.90
CA HIS A 532 -14.31 -24.79 5.26
C HIS A 532 -14.52 -25.91 6.27
N ASP A 533 -13.99 -25.76 7.47
CA ASP A 533 -14.23 -26.67 8.59
C ASP A 533 -14.40 -25.89 9.90
N SER A 534 -15.59 -25.35 10.12
CA SER A 534 -15.95 -24.70 11.40
C SER A 534 -15.79 -25.63 12.62
N SER A 535 -15.56 -26.93 12.40
CA SER A 535 -15.24 -27.92 13.43
C SER A 535 -13.73 -28.03 13.68
N THR A 536 -12.88 -27.54 12.79
CA THR A 536 -11.40 -27.62 12.86
C THR A 536 -10.72 -26.24 12.94
N ALA A 537 -11.43 -25.13 12.70
CA ALA A 537 -10.90 -23.80 12.94
C ALA A 537 -10.48 -23.68 14.41
N GLU A 538 -9.19 -23.83 14.69
CA GLU A 538 -8.62 -23.55 16.00
C GLU A 538 -8.54 -22.03 16.19
N PRO A 539 -9.45 -21.41 16.96
CA PRO A 539 -9.38 -19.97 17.22
C PRO A 539 -8.01 -19.59 17.75
N GLY A 540 -7.47 -18.47 17.28
CA GLY A 540 -6.18 -17.97 17.72
C GLY A 540 -4.97 -18.64 17.06
N ARG A 541 -5.16 -19.44 16.01
CA ARG A 541 -4.06 -19.94 15.18
C ARG A 541 -3.58 -18.85 14.23
N THR A 542 -2.28 -18.66 14.13
CA THR A 542 -1.64 -17.74 13.18
C THR A 542 -0.37 -18.34 12.63
N ASN A 543 -0.10 -18.12 11.34
CA ASN A 543 1.17 -18.47 10.72
C ASN A 543 2.28 -17.51 11.15
N ILE A 544 1.96 -16.25 11.48
CA ILE A 544 2.94 -15.23 11.85
C ILE A 544 3.60 -15.59 13.19
N ALA A 545 4.88 -15.91 13.15
CA ALA A 545 5.63 -16.42 14.29
C ALA A 545 5.58 -15.48 15.52
N SER A 546 5.68 -14.17 15.29
CA SER A 546 5.69 -13.18 16.37
C SER A 546 4.32 -12.99 17.05
N LEU A 547 3.23 -13.42 16.43
CA LEU A 547 1.89 -13.36 17.01
C LEU A 547 1.52 -14.59 17.84
N ARG A 548 2.14 -15.76 17.60
CA ARG A 548 1.76 -17.03 18.25
C ARG A 548 1.74 -16.99 19.78
N GLY A 549 2.63 -16.20 20.39
CA GLY A 549 2.75 -16.08 21.85
C GLY A 549 1.82 -15.06 22.49
N ILE A 550 1.19 -14.20 21.70
CA ILE A 550 0.37 -13.07 22.18
C ILE A 550 -1.09 -13.14 21.68
N THR A 551 -1.43 -14.11 20.83
CA THR A 551 -2.79 -14.28 20.30
C THR A 551 -3.69 -15.03 21.28
N ALA A 552 -4.89 -14.51 21.49
CA ALA A 552 -5.93 -15.08 22.34
C ALA A 552 -6.48 -16.37 21.68
N LYS A 553 -6.31 -17.50 22.38
CA LYS A 553 -6.61 -18.83 21.83
C LYS A 553 -8.09 -19.12 21.53
N ASN A 554 -8.99 -18.34 22.09
CA ASN A 554 -10.43 -18.53 21.95
C ASN A 554 -11.10 -17.44 21.07
N PHE A 555 -10.30 -16.63 20.38
CA PHE A 555 -10.84 -15.53 19.57
C PHE A 555 -10.67 -15.85 18.08
N PRO A 556 -11.76 -15.84 17.29
CA PRO A 556 -11.72 -16.14 15.85
C PRO A 556 -11.17 -14.95 15.07
N GLY A 557 -10.43 -15.23 13.99
CA GLY A 557 -10.00 -14.26 12.98
C GLY A 557 -11.12 -13.92 12.00
N PHE A 558 -10.79 -13.88 10.70
CA PHE A 558 -11.74 -13.62 9.62
C PHE A 558 -12.67 -14.80 9.40
N VAL A 559 -13.72 -14.90 10.22
CA VAL A 559 -14.79 -15.89 10.12
C VAL A 559 -16.11 -15.14 10.18
N LEU A 560 -16.69 -14.83 9.01
CA LEU A 560 -17.88 -13.99 8.89
C LEU A 560 -19.17 -14.65 9.43
N THR A 561 -19.18 -15.98 9.57
CA THR A 561 -20.29 -16.72 10.21
C THR A 561 -20.38 -16.46 11.71
N ILE A 562 -19.26 -16.06 12.34
CA ILE A 562 -19.23 -15.72 13.76
C ILE A 562 -19.54 -14.22 13.92
N SER A 563 -20.58 -13.91 14.71
CA SER A 563 -21.02 -12.53 14.97
C SER A 563 -19.97 -11.71 15.74
N ASP A 564 -19.85 -10.41 15.46
CA ASP A 564 -18.98 -9.51 16.22
C ASP A 564 -19.53 -9.23 17.62
N THR A 565 -20.82 -9.39 17.85
CA THR A 565 -21.38 -9.47 19.20
C THR A 565 -20.88 -10.69 19.99
N THR A 566 -20.59 -11.81 19.33
CA THR A 566 -19.91 -12.96 19.96
C THR A 566 -18.46 -12.61 20.28
N ARG A 567 -17.72 -11.96 19.35
CA ARG A 567 -16.34 -11.49 19.59
C ARG A 567 -16.31 -10.50 20.75
N ALA A 568 -17.28 -9.57 20.82
CA ALA A 568 -17.40 -8.62 21.92
C ALA A 568 -17.59 -9.33 23.29
N ARG A 569 -18.39 -10.40 23.36
CA ARG A 569 -18.57 -11.19 24.57
C ARG A 569 -17.27 -11.90 24.99
N LEU A 570 -16.56 -12.57 24.04
CA LEU A 570 -15.29 -13.22 24.32
C LEU A 570 -14.23 -12.23 24.84
N PHE A 571 -14.21 -11.04 24.26
CA PHE A 571 -13.36 -9.95 24.73
C PHE A 571 -13.76 -9.47 26.12
N ALA A 572 -15.06 -9.28 26.37
CA ALA A 572 -15.56 -8.87 27.68
C ALA A 572 -15.19 -9.84 28.81
N ASP A 573 -15.18 -11.15 28.52
CA ASP A 573 -14.73 -12.20 29.45
C ASP A 573 -13.23 -12.00 29.80
N SER A 574 -12.40 -11.70 28.79
CA SER A 574 -10.98 -11.40 28.97
C SER A 574 -10.77 -10.14 29.81
N VAL A 575 -11.48 -9.06 29.52
CA VAL A 575 -11.46 -7.81 30.31
C VAL A 575 -11.90 -8.08 31.76
N GLY A 576 -12.93 -8.93 31.96
CA GLY A 576 -13.38 -9.34 33.30
C GLY A 576 -12.29 -10.04 34.09
N SER A 577 -11.55 -10.92 33.46
CA SER A 577 -10.39 -11.60 34.06
C SER A 577 -9.25 -10.64 34.41
N TRP A 578 -8.94 -9.67 33.53
CA TRP A 578 -7.91 -8.66 33.78
C TRP A 578 -8.28 -7.72 34.93
N ASP A 579 -9.55 -7.26 34.96
CA ASP A 579 -10.08 -6.42 36.03
C ASP A 579 -10.00 -7.11 37.39
N ALA A 580 -10.33 -8.41 37.46
CA ALA A 580 -10.23 -9.22 38.68
C ALA A 580 -8.79 -9.38 39.17
N GLN A 581 -7.84 -9.33 38.26
CA GLN A 581 -6.40 -9.38 38.56
C GLN A 581 -5.77 -8.00 38.85
N GLY A 582 -6.52 -6.92 38.67
CA GLY A 582 -6.02 -5.55 38.79
C GLY A 582 -4.97 -5.21 37.72
N LYS A 583 -5.03 -5.84 36.55
CA LYS A 583 -4.07 -5.67 35.43
C LYS A 583 -4.83 -5.40 34.12
N PHE A 584 -4.18 -4.71 33.20
CA PHE A 584 -4.69 -4.51 31.85
C PHE A 584 -3.51 -4.50 30.86
N PRO A 585 -3.63 -5.11 29.66
CA PRO A 585 -2.56 -5.06 28.65
C PRO A 585 -2.19 -3.64 28.27
N ASP A 586 -0.91 -3.41 27.95
CA ASP A 586 -0.45 -2.13 27.42
C ASP A 586 -0.99 -1.87 26.01
N LEU A 587 -1.03 -2.93 25.17
CA LEU A 587 -1.57 -2.91 23.81
C LEU A 587 -2.49 -4.11 23.59
N VAL A 588 -3.68 -3.85 23.11
CA VAL A 588 -4.61 -4.82 22.58
C VAL A 588 -4.82 -4.53 21.10
N LEU A 589 -4.61 -5.52 20.25
CA LEU A 589 -4.97 -5.52 18.84
C LEU A 589 -6.26 -6.33 18.68
N MET A 590 -7.19 -5.90 17.82
CA MET A 590 -8.43 -6.62 17.62
C MET A 590 -8.93 -6.48 16.18
N TRP A 591 -9.38 -7.56 15.60
CA TRP A 591 -10.02 -7.59 14.30
C TRP A 591 -11.52 -7.84 14.44
N LEU A 592 -12.35 -6.95 13.88
CA LEU A 592 -13.81 -7.08 13.80
C LEU A 592 -14.24 -7.07 12.33
N PRO A 593 -14.22 -8.23 11.63
CA PRO A 593 -14.31 -8.27 10.17
C PRO A 593 -15.73 -8.30 9.60
N ARG A 594 -16.79 -8.30 10.41
CA ARG A 594 -18.12 -8.66 9.90
C ARG A 594 -18.79 -7.58 9.06
N ASP A 595 -18.29 -6.36 9.07
CA ASP A 595 -18.73 -5.30 8.16
C ASP A 595 -18.26 -5.51 6.70
N HIS A 596 -17.31 -6.42 6.43
CA HIS A 596 -17.01 -6.90 5.09
C HIS A 596 -18.25 -7.45 4.35
N THR A 597 -19.08 -8.21 5.02
CA THR A 597 -20.36 -8.78 4.57
C THR A 597 -20.26 -9.94 3.56
N TYR A 598 -21.36 -10.64 3.34
CA TYR A 598 -21.51 -11.66 2.29
C TYR A 598 -22.17 -11.12 1.00
N GLY A 599 -22.28 -9.81 0.86
CA GLY A 599 -22.97 -9.20 -0.27
C GLY A 599 -24.43 -9.65 -0.37
N ARG A 600 -24.88 -9.99 -1.58
CA ARG A 600 -26.28 -10.26 -1.93
C ARG A 600 -26.66 -11.75 -1.94
N ARG A 601 -25.89 -12.62 -1.33
CA ARG A 601 -26.14 -14.06 -1.36
C ARG A 601 -27.46 -14.41 -0.64
N GLY A 602 -28.37 -15.10 -1.34
CA GLY A 602 -29.67 -15.50 -0.79
C GLY A 602 -29.55 -16.45 0.41
N ASN A 603 -30.40 -16.28 1.42
CA ASN A 603 -30.39 -16.97 2.71
C ASN A 603 -29.16 -16.71 3.61
N HIS A 604 -28.23 -15.85 3.22
CA HIS A 604 -27.18 -15.36 4.11
C HIS A 604 -27.63 -14.07 4.79
N PRO A 605 -27.03 -13.67 5.90
CA PRO A 605 -27.33 -12.39 6.54
C PRO A 605 -27.21 -11.23 5.54
N SER A 606 -28.13 -10.27 5.61
CA SER A 606 -28.07 -9.10 4.75
C SER A 606 -26.86 -8.23 5.11
N PRO A 607 -26.30 -7.46 4.16
CA PRO A 607 -25.21 -6.52 4.46
C PRO A 607 -25.55 -5.59 5.63
N ARG A 608 -26.79 -5.10 5.72
CA ARG A 608 -27.22 -4.26 6.85
C ARG A 608 -27.22 -5.00 8.18
N ALA A 609 -27.66 -6.26 8.20
CA ALA A 609 -27.66 -7.07 9.42
C ALA A 609 -26.22 -7.35 9.90
N MET A 610 -25.29 -7.58 8.97
CA MET A 610 -23.91 -7.84 9.32
C MET A 610 -23.19 -6.60 9.82
N VAL A 611 -23.36 -5.46 9.17
CA VAL A 611 -22.80 -4.18 9.62
C VAL A 611 -23.44 -3.73 10.95
N ALA A 612 -24.76 -3.96 11.14
CA ALA A 612 -25.42 -3.65 12.41
C ALA A 612 -24.93 -4.54 13.57
N ASP A 613 -24.58 -5.80 13.30
CA ASP A 613 -23.97 -6.68 14.31
C ASP A 613 -22.53 -6.24 14.65
N ASN A 614 -21.74 -5.86 13.66
CA ASN A 614 -20.40 -5.28 13.86
C ASN A 614 -20.48 -4.00 14.70
N ASP A 615 -21.39 -3.09 14.37
CA ASP A 615 -21.61 -1.85 15.12
C ASP A 615 -22.07 -2.09 16.58
N LEU A 616 -22.97 -3.05 16.77
CA LEU A 616 -23.40 -3.43 18.12
C LEU A 616 -22.27 -4.06 18.92
N GLY A 617 -21.46 -4.94 18.29
CA GLY A 617 -20.27 -5.52 18.89
C GLY A 617 -19.28 -4.45 19.34
N LEU A 618 -19.00 -3.47 18.48
CA LEU A 618 -18.17 -2.31 18.82
C LEU A 618 -18.74 -1.53 20.01
N GLY A 619 -20.05 -1.24 20.01
CA GLY A 619 -20.71 -0.55 21.11
C GLY A 619 -20.57 -1.28 22.44
N GLN A 620 -20.75 -2.60 22.45
CA GLN A 620 -20.60 -3.46 23.64
C GLN A 620 -19.14 -3.47 24.14
N ILE A 621 -18.15 -3.50 23.25
CA ILE A 621 -16.74 -3.43 23.59
C ILE A 621 -16.44 -2.09 24.28
N VAL A 622 -16.84 -0.97 23.70
CA VAL A 622 -16.58 0.37 24.28
C VAL A 622 -17.31 0.53 25.60
N GLU A 623 -18.55 0.02 25.73
CA GLU A 623 -19.27 0.00 27.00
C GLU A 623 -18.50 -0.78 28.07
N ARG A 624 -18.07 -2.01 27.74
CA ARG A 624 -17.32 -2.86 28.68
C ARG A 624 -16.01 -2.20 29.14
N LEU A 625 -15.27 -1.64 28.21
CA LEU A 625 -14.02 -0.92 28.50
C LEU A 625 -14.27 0.33 29.36
N SER A 626 -15.31 1.10 29.07
CA SER A 626 -15.64 2.32 29.80
C SER A 626 -16.05 2.08 31.26
N ARG A 627 -16.39 0.83 31.60
CA ARG A 627 -16.73 0.38 32.96
C ARG A 627 -15.59 -0.36 33.65
N SER A 628 -14.46 -0.57 32.98
CA SER A 628 -13.26 -1.19 33.55
C SER A 628 -12.52 -0.21 34.47
N PRO A 629 -11.90 -0.68 35.57
CA PRO A 629 -10.98 0.11 36.36
C PRO A 629 -9.80 0.70 35.56
N ALA A 630 -9.46 0.11 34.39
CA ALA A 630 -8.42 0.62 33.50
C ALA A 630 -8.85 1.85 32.69
N TRP A 631 -10.17 2.11 32.58
CA TRP A 631 -10.72 3.19 31.75
C TRP A 631 -10.03 4.56 31.92
N PRO A 632 -9.71 5.03 33.16
CA PRO A 632 -9.05 6.32 33.34
C PRO A 632 -7.70 6.48 32.66
N SER A 633 -7.12 5.40 32.15
CA SER A 633 -5.80 5.39 31.49
C SER A 633 -5.83 4.82 30.08
N LEU A 634 -7.02 4.63 29.49
CA LEU A 634 -7.23 3.88 28.26
C LEU A 634 -7.58 4.78 27.09
N ALA A 635 -7.07 4.47 25.90
CA ALA A 635 -7.53 4.99 24.63
C ALA A 635 -7.92 3.83 23.72
N VAL A 636 -9.08 3.93 23.09
CA VAL A 636 -9.59 3.02 22.07
C VAL A 636 -9.51 3.74 20.74
N PHE A 637 -8.85 3.14 19.75
CA PHE A 637 -8.82 3.59 18.36
C PHE A 637 -9.52 2.54 17.51
N VAL A 638 -10.40 2.98 16.62
CA VAL A 638 -11.12 2.10 15.68
C VAL A 638 -11.00 2.69 14.29
N LEU A 639 -10.54 1.91 13.35
CA LEU A 639 -10.44 2.33 11.94
C LEU A 639 -10.73 1.13 11.01
N GLU A 640 -10.92 1.44 9.76
CA GLU A 640 -10.94 0.45 8.68
C GLU A 640 -9.50 0.24 8.18
N ASP A 641 -9.16 -0.96 7.72
CA ASP A 641 -7.87 -1.28 7.12
C ASP A 641 -7.69 -0.58 5.77
N ASP A 642 -8.74 -0.57 4.96
CA ASP A 642 -8.84 0.15 3.70
C ASP A 642 -10.27 0.67 3.44
N ALA A 643 -10.48 1.33 2.31
CA ALA A 643 -11.78 1.79 1.83
C ALA A 643 -12.24 1.08 0.54
N GLN A 644 -11.38 0.28 -0.01
CA GLN A 644 -11.48 -0.61 -1.20
C GLN A 644 -12.31 -0.06 -2.38
N ASN A 645 -13.62 -0.23 -2.38
CA ASN A 645 -14.48 0.21 -3.48
C ASN A 645 -15.64 1.08 -3.01
N GLY A 646 -15.67 1.46 -1.75
CA GLY A 646 -16.76 2.28 -1.23
C GLY A 646 -16.82 3.61 -1.98
N PRO A 647 -18.03 4.10 -2.33
CA PRO A 647 -18.16 5.44 -2.88
C PRO A 647 -17.85 6.48 -1.81
N ASP A 648 -17.05 7.49 -2.17
CA ASP A 648 -16.80 8.67 -1.35
C ASP A 648 -16.65 9.91 -2.22
N HIS A 649 -17.28 11.03 -1.81
CA HIS A 649 -17.32 12.23 -2.64
C HIS A 649 -16.06 13.09 -2.56
N VAL A 650 -15.10 12.75 -1.66
CA VAL A 650 -13.85 13.48 -1.47
C VAL A 650 -12.67 12.73 -2.08
N ASP A 651 -12.45 11.50 -1.62
CA ASP A 651 -11.35 10.66 -2.10
C ASP A 651 -11.63 9.18 -1.85
N ALA A 652 -11.17 8.31 -2.73
CA ALA A 652 -11.33 6.86 -2.65
C ALA A 652 -10.74 6.22 -1.37
N HIS A 653 -9.80 6.91 -0.71
CA HIS A 653 -9.17 6.43 0.53
C HIS A 653 -9.79 7.05 1.79
N ARG A 654 -10.82 7.92 1.67
CA ARG A 654 -11.41 8.53 2.86
C ARG A 654 -12.26 7.51 3.61
N SER A 655 -11.96 7.31 4.89
CA SER A 655 -12.56 6.24 5.68
C SER A 655 -12.93 6.66 7.10
N VAL A 656 -13.37 5.69 7.89
CA VAL A 656 -13.88 5.86 9.25
C VAL A 656 -12.72 5.85 10.25
N LEU A 657 -12.71 6.81 11.18
CA LEU A 657 -11.87 6.80 12.37
C LEU A 657 -12.73 7.15 13.60
N LEU A 658 -12.69 6.31 14.62
CA LEU A 658 -13.32 6.56 15.90
C LEU A 658 -12.29 6.53 17.03
N VAL A 659 -12.49 7.39 18.02
CA VAL A 659 -11.68 7.44 19.24
C VAL A 659 -12.58 7.49 20.46
N ALA A 660 -12.42 6.54 21.38
CA ALA A 660 -13.10 6.56 22.65
C ALA A 660 -12.08 6.57 23.81
N SER A 661 -12.11 7.58 24.66
CA SER A 661 -11.20 7.73 25.78
C SER A 661 -11.77 8.74 26.78
N PRO A 662 -11.45 8.63 28.08
CA PRO A 662 -11.69 9.72 29.02
C PRO A 662 -11.05 11.04 28.60
N TYR A 663 -9.95 10.96 27.86
CA TYR A 663 -9.21 12.14 27.41
C TYR A 663 -9.64 12.65 26.04
N ALA A 664 -10.45 11.92 25.28
CA ALA A 664 -10.95 12.43 24.01
C ALA A 664 -11.91 13.61 24.25
N ARG A 665 -11.76 14.66 23.45
CA ARG A 665 -12.65 15.84 23.52
C ARG A 665 -14.08 15.43 23.24
N ARG A 666 -15.02 16.21 23.72
CA ARG A 666 -16.44 15.90 23.61
C ARG A 666 -17.14 16.75 22.56
N GLY A 667 -17.90 16.08 21.69
CA GLY A 667 -18.85 16.70 20.76
C GLY A 667 -18.23 17.60 19.69
N ILE A 668 -16.96 17.41 19.36
CA ILE A 668 -16.26 18.21 18.34
C ILE A 668 -16.19 17.49 17.00
N VAL A 669 -15.98 18.26 15.95
CA VAL A 669 -15.55 17.78 14.63
C VAL A 669 -14.09 18.16 14.45
N ASP A 670 -13.24 17.20 14.13
CA ASP A 670 -11.84 17.43 13.79
C ASP A 670 -11.63 17.15 12.31
N SER A 671 -11.45 18.23 11.54
CA SER A 671 -11.22 18.18 10.09
C SER A 671 -9.72 18.27 9.74
N THR A 672 -8.83 18.03 10.70
CA THR A 672 -7.41 17.90 10.43
C THR A 672 -7.17 16.70 9.50
N PHE A 673 -6.25 16.86 8.55
CA PHE A 673 -5.85 15.76 7.69
C PHE A 673 -5.08 14.72 8.51
N TYR A 674 -5.68 13.55 8.65
CA TYR A 674 -5.08 12.40 9.32
C TYR A 674 -5.06 11.18 8.41
N THR A 675 -4.14 10.26 8.71
CA THR A 675 -3.98 9.01 7.98
C THR A 675 -3.86 7.83 8.96
N THR A 676 -3.88 6.59 8.46
CA THR A 676 -3.56 5.40 9.25
C THR A 676 -2.24 5.56 10.01
N ALA A 677 -1.20 6.11 9.37
CA ALA A 677 0.07 6.42 10.01
C ALA A 677 -0.03 7.44 11.15
N SER A 678 -1.04 8.32 11.13
CA SER A 678 -1.33 9.26 12.23
C SER A 678 -1.82 8.54 13.49
N VAL A 679 -2.63 7.51 13.30
CA VAL A 679 -3.15 6.67 14.40
C VAL A 679 -2.00 5.90 15.03
N LEU A 680 -1.17 5.22 14.20
CA LEU A 680 0.00 4.48 14.70
C LEU A 680 0.98 5.38 15.46
N LEU A 681 1.35 6.54 14.89
CA LEU A 681 2.19 7.50 15.62
C LEU A 681 1.59 7.89 16.98
N THR A 682 0.28 8.05 17.07
CA THR A 682 -0.38 8.39 18.33
C THR A 682 -0.28 7.23 19.32
N ILE A 683 -0.50 6.01 18.89
CA ILE A 683 -0.34 4.79 19.69
C ILE A 683 1.11 4.64 20.16
N GLU A 684 2.08 4.77 19.27
CA GLU A 684 3.51 4.75 19.58
C GLU A 684 3.88 5.79 20.65
N GLN A 685 3.36 7.00 20.51
CA GLN A 685 3.57 8.05 21.49
C GLN A 685 2.93 7.73 22.83
N ILE A 686 1.78 7.08 22.90
CA ILE A 686 1.16 6.60 24.15
C ILE A 686 2.05 5.55 24.80
N LEU A 687 2.48 4.58 24.04
CA LEU A 687 3.26 3.44 24.51
C LEU A 687 4.76 3.78 24.64
N GLY A 688 5.19 4.93 24.13
CA GLY A 688 6.59 5.37 24.12
C GLY A 688 7.46 4.53 23.19
N LEU A 689 6.91 4.02 22.09
CA LEU A 689 7.62 3.34 21.00
C LEU A 689 8.32 4.36 20.10
N GLY A 690 9.31 3.92 19.33
CA GLY A 690 9.86 4.68 18.21
C GLY A 690 9.03 4.45 16.94
N PRO A 691 9.23 5.27 15.90
CA PRO A 691 8.51 5.11 14.64
C PRO A 691 8.90 3.79 13.94
N LEU A 692 7.92 3.16 13.31
CA LEU A 692 8.06 1.90 12.58
C LEU A 692 8.57 2.16 11.16
N SER A 693 8.13 3.26 10.53
CA SER A 693 8.46 3.64 9.17
C SER A 693 8.73 5.15 9.04
N GLN A 694 9.13 5.59 7.85
CA GLN A 694 9.22 7.03 7.56
C GLN A 694 7.84 7.72 7.52
N TYR A 695 6.75 6.97 7.34
CA TYR A 695 5.41 7.53 7.17
C TYR A 695 4.79 7.92 8.51
N ASP A 696 4.82 7.05 9.51
CA ASP A 696 4.37 7.40 10.87
C ASP A 696 5.29 8.44 11.50
N ALA A 697 6.63 8.34 11.30
CA ALA A 697 7.57 9.39 11.71
C ALA A 697 7.21 10.76 11.14
N ALA A 698 6.60 10.81 9.95
CA ALA A 698 6.21 12.04 9.26
C ALA A 698 4.78 12.50 9.55
N ALA A 699 3.92 11.62 10.06
CA ALA A 699 2.51 11.87 10.25
C ALA A 699 2.19 12.94 11.32
N ALA A 700 0.98 13.45 11.29
CA ALA A 700 0.45 14.32 12.34
C ALA A 700 -0.24 13.45 13.41
N PRO A 701 0.14 13.51 14.69
CA PRO A 701 -0.55 12.75 15.73
C PRO A 701 -1.92 13.34 16.06
N LEU A 702 -2.83 12.53 16.58
CA LEU A 702 -4.23 12.90 16.86
C LEU A 702 -4.41 13.81 18.09
N TRP A 703 -3.39 14.51 18.58
CA TRP A 703 -3.47 15.23 19.86
C TRP A 703 -4.48 16.38 19.86
N ASN A 704 -4.87 16.92 18.70
CA ASN A 704 -5.95 17.89 18.62
C ASN A 704 -7.29 17.33 19.11
N ALA A 705 -7.49 16.03 18.98
CA ALA A 705 -8.70 15.33 19.44
C ALA A 705 -8.70 15.04 20.95
N PHE A 706 -7.62 15.33 21.67
CA PHE A 706 -7.47 15.00 23.09
C PHE A 706 -7.48 16.23 23.99
N SER A 707 -7.90 16.01 25.24
CA SER A 707 -7.92 16.98 26.33
C SER A 707 -6.97 16.51 27.45
N ARG A 708 -6.40 17.43 28.19
CA ARG A 708 -5.59 17.10 29.39
C ARG A 708 -6.44 16.70 30.59
N ARG A 709 -7.73 17.02 30.59
CA ARG A 709 -8.66 16.72 31.68
C ARG A 709 -9.51 15.53 31.28
N PRO A 710 -9.44 14.40 32.04
CA PRO A 710 -10.27 13.24 31.73
C PRO A 710 -11.73 13.48 32.11
N ASP A 711 -12.62 12.92 31.32
CA ASP A 711 -14.01 12.68 31.64
C ASP A 711 -14.28 11.18 31.59
N SER A 712 -14.26 10.53 32.74
CA SER A 712 -14.41 9.08 32.88
C SER A 712 -15.85 8.60 32.87
N THR A 713 -16.81 9.42 32.44
CA THR A 713 -18.21 9.00 32.28
C THR A 713 -18.29 7.80 31.34
N SER A 714 -18.89 6.71 31.83
CA SER A 714 -19.02 5.47 31.07
C SER A 714 -19.90 5.63 29.85
N PHE A 715 -19.58 4.88 28.80
CA PHE A 715 -20.40 4.74 27.62
C PHE A 715 -21.48 3.67 27.87
N THR A 716 -22.62 3.83 27.23
CA THR A 716 -23.68 2.80 27.15
C THR A 716 -23.96 2.59 25.67
N HIS A 717 -23.85 1.34 25.22
CA HIS A 717 -24.12 1.01 23.84
C HIS A 717 -25.58 1.28 23.45
N VAL A 718 -25.78 1.65 22.21
CA VAL A 718 -27.12 1.82 21.63
C VAL A 718 -27.55 0.44 21.11
N PRO A 719 -28.72 -0.06 21.52
CA PRO A 719 -29.25 -1.30 20.95
C PRO A 719 -29.42 -1.17 19.44
N SER A 720 -29.15 -2.26 18.72
CA SER A 720 -29.39 -2.25 17.28
C SER A 720 -30.85 -1.99 16.95
N VAL A 721 -31.10 -1.05 16.08
CA VAL A 721 -32.44 -0.77 15.51
C VAL A 721 -32.71 -1.73 14.35
N TRP A 722 -31.64 -2.17 13.65
CA TRP A 722 -31.74 -3.09 12.52
C TRP A 722 -31.83 -4.55 13.01
N PRO A 723 -32.69 -5.40 12.41
CA PRO A 723 -32.80 -6.80 12.80
C PRO A 723 -31.52 -7.58 12.46
N LEU A 724 -30.76 -8.01 13.46
CA LEU A 724 -29.50 -8.76 13.27
C LEU A 724 -29.67 -10.11 12.57
N GLY A 725 -30.87 -10.69 12.62
CA GLY A 725 -31.23 -11.94 11.96
C GLY A 725 -31.81 -11.76 10.55
N GLU A 726 -31.79 -10.56 9.97
CA GLU A 726 -32.30 -10.34 8.63
C GLU A 726 -31.45 -11.10 7.61
N LEU A 727 -32.13 -11.87 6.76
CA LEU A 727 -31.50 -12.61 5.68
C LEU A 727 -31.81 -11.96 4.33
N ASN A 728 -30.86 -12.05 3.42
CA ASN A 728 -31.11 -11.73 2.02
C ASN A 728 -32.26 -12.58 1.47
N PRO A 729 -33.14 -12.01 0.61
CA PRO A 729 -34.21 -12.78 -0.02
C PRO A 729 -33.67 -14.02 -0.73
N ARG A 730 -34.35 -15.17 -0.55
CA ARG A 730 -33.97 -16.46 -1.16
C ARG A 730 -33.80 -16.38 -2.67
N ALA A 731 -34.49 -15.47 -3.33
CA ALA A 731 -34.42 -15.27 -4.78
C ALA A 731 -33.12 -14.54 -5.23
N PHE A 732 -32.40 -13.91 -4.33
CA PHE A 732 -31.16 -13.24 -4.66
C PHE A 732 -30.11 -14.26 -5.11
N ARG A 733 -29.32 -13.86 -6.11
CA ARG A 733 -28.20 -14.65 -6.61
C ARG A 733 -26.96 -13.77 -6.59
N SER A 734 -25.91 -14.27 -5.97
CA SER A 734 -24.57 -13.74 -6.11
C SER A 734 -23.86 -14.46 -7.23
N THR A 735 -23.02 -13.77 -7.96
CA THR A 735 -22.11 -14.36 -8.93
C THR A 735 -20.75 -14.68 -8.33
N ILE A 736 -20.51 -14.25 -7.09
CA ILE A 736 -19.29 -14.57 -6.32
C ILE A 736 -19.39 -16.03 -5.84
N PRO A 737 -18.38 -16.88 -6.06
CA PRO A 737 -18.31 -18.22 -5.47
C PRO A 737 -18.43 -18.15 -3.94
N GLU A 738 -19.00 -19.20 -3.33
CA GLU A 738 -19.13 -19.23 -1.87
C GLU A 738 -17.78 -19.34 -1.17
N ALA A 739 -16.85 -20.09 -1.75
CA ALA A 739 -15.51 -20.25 -1.26
C ALA A 739 -14.78 -18.90 -1.13
N ASP A 740 -14.98 -17.99 -2.09
CA ASP A 740 -14.32 -16.69 -2.12
C ASP A 740 -14.81 -15.73 -1.02
N LEU A 741 -15.96 -16.02 -0.40
CA LEU A 741 -16.48 -15.24 0.74
C LEU A 741 -16.04 -15.79 2.10
N THR A 742 -15.31 -16.92 2.12
CA THR A 742 -14.81 -17.56 3.33
C THR A 742 -13.35 -17.23 3.63
N GLU A 743 -12.64 -16.70 2.65
CA GLU A 743 -11.28 -16.17 2.78
C GLU A 743 -11.30 -14.65 2.73
N ALA A 744 -10.44 -14.00 3.50
CA ALA A 744 -10.30 -12.56 3.46
C ALA A 744 -9.98 -12.11 2.03
N ASP A 745 -10.78 -11.21 1.48
CA ASP A 745 -10.60 -10.56 0.17
C ASP A 745 -10.47 -11.47 -1.07
N ALA A 746 -10.86 -12.73 -0.97
CA ALA A 746 -10.88 -13.61 -2.14
C ALA A 746 -12.07 -13.32 -3.07
N ALA A 747 -13.07 -12.56 -2.63
CA ALA A 747 -14.23 -12.19 -3.42
C ALA A 747 -13.89 -11.15 -4.51
N ASP A 748 -14.56 -11.23 -5.68
CA ASP A 748 -14.53 -10.12 -6.64
C ASP A 748 -15.21 -8.88 -6.04
N GLU A 749 -14.40 -7.96 -5.58
CA GLU A 749 -14.82 -6.79 -4.83
C GLU A 749 -15.66 -5.80 -5.63
N VAL A 750 -15.46 -5.71 -6.95
CA VAL A 750 -16.31 -4.92 -7.84
C VAL A 750 -17.74 -5.46 -7.81
N VAL A 751 -17.84 -6.79 -7.86
CA VAL A 751 -19.13 -7.48 -7.78
C VAL A 751 -19.71 -7.35 -6.38
N LEU A 752 -18.91 -7.56 -5.33
CA LEU A 752 -19.35 -7.51 -3.94
C LEU A 752 -19.95 -6.14 -3.58
N ASN A 753 -19.27 -5.05 -3.89
CA ASN A 753 -19.77 -3.72 -3.57
C ASN A 753 -21.00 -3.31 -4.38
N ARG A 754 -21.09 -3.73 -5.64
CA ARG A 754 -22.32 -3.58 -6.41
C ARG A 754 -23.47 -4.38 -5.78
N GLU A 755 -23.22 -5.60 -5.35
CA GLU A 755 -24.23 -6.44 -4.69
C GLU A 755 -24.65 -5.85 -3.33
N ILE A 756 -23.72 -5.29 -2.56
CA ILE A 756 -24.03 -4.58 -1.32
C ILE A 756 -24.95 -3.38 -1.62
N TRP A 757 -24.61 -2.55 -2.61
CA TRP A 757 -25.43 -1.42 -3.00
C TRP A 757 -26.84 -1.86 -3.43
N GLU A 758 -26.94 -2.84 -4.33
CA GLU A 758 -28.21 -3.38 -4.81
C GLU A 758 -29.05 -4.04 -3.70
N SER A 759 -28.42 -4.64 -2.71
CA SER A 759 -29.09 -5.20 -1.54
C SER A 759 -29.70 -4.10 -0.66
N VAL A 760 -28.98 -3.00 -0.47
CA VAL A 760 -29.37 -1.89 0.40
C VAL A 760 -30.29 -0.91 -0.32
N ARG A 761 -30.06 -0.69 -1.62
CA ARG A 761 -30.82 0.26 -2.48
C ARG A 761 -31.24 -0.37 -3.80
N PRO A 762 -32.17 -1.34 -3.78
CA PRO A 762 -32.46 -2.22 -4.95
C PRO A 762 -33.04 -1.49 -6.18
N HIS A 763 -33.47 -0.24 -6.04
CA HIS A 763 -34.07 0.55 -7.12
C HIS A 763 -33.23 1.77 -7.52
N GLU A 764 -32.07 1.95 -6.90
CA GLU A 764 -31.20 3.09 -7.16
C GLU A 764 -29.93 2.61 -7.87
N ARG A 765 -29.54 3.34 -8.91
CA ARG A 765 -28.21 3.13 -9.51
C ARG A 765 -27.14 3.57 -8.53
N VAL A 766 -26.00 2.92 -8.55
CA VAL A 766 -24.80 3.42 -7.86
C VAL A 766 -24.63 4.89 -8.28
N PRO A 767 -24.59 5.85 -7.35
CA PRO A 767 -24.58 7.27 -7.71
C PRO A 767 -23.35 7.59 -8.54
N ALA A 768 -23.55 8.25 -9.68
CA ALA A 768 -22.46 8.94 -10.32
C ALA A 768 -22.03 10.09 -9.40
N ALA A 769 -20.76 10.12 -9.01
CA ALA A 769 -20.26 11.13 -8.13
C ALA A 769 -20.49 12.53 -8.66
N ARG A 770 -21.05 13.34 -7.88
CA ARG A 770 -20.94 14.77 -8.06
C ARG A 770 -19.51 15.14 -7.71
N ARG A 771 -18.70 15.53 -8.71
CA ARG A 771 -17.38 16.14 -8.45
C ARG A 771 -17.59 17.18 -7.36
N ALA A 772 -16.95 16.97 -6.21
CA ALA A 772 -16.89 18.00 -5.19
C ALA A 772 -16.09 19.16 -5.81
N ILE A 773 -16.79 20.08 -6.43
CA ILE A 773 -16.22 21.39 -6.70
C ILE A 773 -16.03 21.96 -5.30
N LEU A 774 -14.78 21.98 -4.83
CA LEU A 774 -14.35 22.78 -3.70
C LEU A 774 -14.64 24.24 -4.07
N ARG A 775 -15.91 24.64 -3.95
CA ARG A 775 -16.29 26.04 -4.00
C ARG A 775 -15.77 26.61 -2.70
N GLY A 776 -14.57 27.22 -2.79
CA GLY A 776 -14.17 28.20 -1.81
C GLY A 776 -15.29 29.26 -1.77
N ARG A 777 -16.06 29.25 -0.70
CA ARG A 777 -16.83 30.39 -0.25
C ARG A 777 -15.96 31.26 0.62
#